data_a25164a3f86310fb5eae5ad25bd9ce3e
#
_entry.id   a25164a3f86310fb5eae5ad25bd9ce3e
#
_cell.length_a   1.000
_cell.length_b   1.000
_cell.length_c   1.000
_cell.angle_alpha   90.00
_cell.angle_beta   90.00
_cell.angle_gamma   90.00
#
_symmetry.space_group_name_H-M   'P 1'
#
loop_
_entity.id
_entity.type
_entity.pdbx_description
1 polymer ?
#
loop_
_entity_poly.entity_id
_entity_poly.type
_entity_poly.pdbx_seq_one_letter_code
_entity_poly.pdbx_strand_id
1 'polypeptide(L)'
;MSERTNDGASVHVTTPESEVAQLADASRAHEPGELGALACKLYDENPNLTEEEAYEAFIGWVESRGIELWPHQEEALMSIMVGDHVILGTPTGSGKSLVALGMHFIAMCFGERSYYTAPIKALVSEKFFNLVDILGRENVGMITGDVHINTSAPVICCTEEILANQALAEGKDAPIESVAMDEFHFFSDSDRGWAWQVPLLALPNVQFLLMSATLGDVDQIAGLLERQTGKDVSRIIDAPRPVPLSYEYALTSLEGTVELALRKGEGPLYIVHFSQDAALSSASALASYGVATKEQREAVKEAMKGARFTTAFGKTLKRLLGCGVGVHHAGMLPRYRLLVEKLAQQGVLPVICGTDTLGVGINVPIHTVVLTALTKFDGHKMRRLRSREFHQIAGRAGRSGFDTEGVVIAEAPEHEIENHKAEVKAAGDAKKLRKIKKKKPPENFVNWNEDTFNRLVESVPEKLTPRMRVTHSMVLAEVEQGGDARARVEELIADSLQTDEEKVALSQRADEVFATLIAAGVVVKEDLPDGGASYYVTVDLPEDFALDQPLSPFLLAALELLDPEDDDYALNVVSMVEATLEDPRQVLRAQERRARDRAMAEMKMDGVEYEERLERIADVTYEKPLEDLLDAAFEKYCEGVPWARDFCLRPKSVLRDMLESAADFKGYIQKLGITRYEGALLRYLSEAFRALDRTVPEGKRDERLEDVVAWLGLIVRSVDSSLVDEWENAGAALDAAPPSPEDEPVVRDRRGLTVLVRNALFSRVRAAAHRDVATLGEMDADWGFGERAWAVAHDEFYDAHEEVLLDADARSKAYLVLDESDEESAHVWHVRQIFHDAEGDSDFAIATDVDLDATQAGDGVVFANYRVGFAEDLGE
;
A
#
# COMPACT_ATOMS: atom_id res chain seq x y z
N MET A 1 -49.23 -35.12 32.85
CA MET A 1 -48.28 -34.89 33.97
C MET A 1 -46.96 -35.47 33.62
N SER A 2 -46.03 -34.67 33.68
CA SER A 2 -44.57 -34.57 33.71
C SER A 2 -43.96 -33.87 32.47
N GLU A 3 -43.76 -32.59 32.68
CA GLU A 3 -42.83 -31.73 31.92
C GLU A 3 -41.42 -32.30 32.08
N ARG A 4 -40.75 -32.52 30.98
CA ARG A 4 -39.27 -32.62 30.95
C ARG A 4 -38.77 -31.35 30.30
N THR A 5 -38.25 -30.48 31.13
CA THR A 5 -37.38 -29.37 30.75
C THR A 5 -36.15 -29.94 30.08
N ASN A 6 -35.96 -29.58 28.85
CA ASN A 6 -34.76 -29.88 28.08
C ASN A 6 -33.83 -28.65 28.24
N ASP A 7 -32.93 -28.72 29.22
CA ASP A 7 -31.80 -27.83 29.33
C ASP A 7 -30.79 -28.23 28.24
N GLY A 8 -30.93 -27.56 27.07
CA GLY A 8 -29.95 -27.62 26.02
C GLY A 8 -28.84 -26.63 26.34
N ALA A 9 -27.82 -27.05 27.04
CA ALA A 9 -26.54 -26.34 27.05
C ALA A 9 -25.99 -26.40 25.63
N SER A 10 -26.12 -25.30 24.91
CA SER A 10 -25.37 -25.07 23.67
C SER A 10 -23.90 -24.96 24.04
N VAL A 11 -23.13 -26.00 23.77
CA VAL A 11 -21.69 -25.96 23.79
C VAL A 11 -21.29 -25.09 22.60
N HIS A 12 -20.90 -23.86 22.86
CA HIS A 12 -20.24 -23.02 21.89
C HIS A 12 -18.84 -23.62 21.63
N VAL A 13 -18.70 -24.31 20.52
CA VAL A 13 -17.39 -24.70 19.99
C VAL A 13 -16.83 -23.47 19.29
N THR A 14 -15.86 -22.83 19.88
CA THR A 14 -15.10 -21.69 19.33
C THR A 14 -13.98 -22.21 18.43
N THR A 15 -13.66 -21.53 17.36
CA THR A 15 -12.67 -21.96 16.36
C THR A 15 -11.50 -20.97 16.22
N PRO A 16 -10.29 -21.43 15.82
CA PRO A 16 -9.02 -20.77 16.09
C PRO A 16 -8.68 -19.44 15.38
N GLU A 17 -9.35 -19.00 14.31
CA GLU A 17 -9.07 -17.69 13.68
C GLU A 17 -9.99 -16.56 14.15
N SER A 18 -11.22 -16.89 14.47
CA SER A 18 -12.05 -16.00 15.31
C SER A 18 -11.40 -15.81 16.68
N GLU A 19 -10.48 -16.67 17.08
CA GLU A 19 -9.84 -16.72 18.37
C GLU A 19 -8.56 -15.90 18.44
N VAL A 20 -7.78 -15.73 17.37
CA VAL A 20 -6.73 -14.69 17.39
C VAL A 20 -7.37 -13.28 17.33
N ALA A 21 -8.47 -13.10 16.60
CA ALA A 21 -9.30 -11.89 16.71
C ALA A 21 -10.11 -11.82 18.01
N GLN A 22 -10.54 -12.95 18.58
CA GLN A 22 -11.18 -13.05 19.90
C GLN A 22 -10.15 -13.08 21.03
N LEU A 23 -8.92 -13.51 20.82
CA LEU A 23 -7.81 -13.29 21.74
C LEU A 23 -7.48 -11.79 21.81
N ALA A 24 -7.49 -11.06 20.72
CA ALA A 24 -7.42 -9.60 20.72
C ALA A 24 -8.68 -8.94 21.36
N ASP A 25 -9.86 -9.53 21.22
CA ASP A 25 -11.11 -9.05 21.87
C ASP A 25 -11.30 -9.57 23.30
N ALA A 26 -10.82 -10.78 23.62
CA ALA A 26 -10.80 -11.34 24.97
C ALA A 26 -9.62 -10.82 25.80
N SER A 27 -8.54 -10.31 25.16
CA SER A 27 -7.43 -9.62 25.82
C SER A 27 -7.87 -8.29 26.45
N ARG A 28 -9.03 -7.73 26.05
CA ARG A 28 -9.67 -6.63 26.80
C ARG A 28 -10.12 -6.99 28.22
N ALA A 29 -10.07 -8.29 28.59
CA ALA A 29 -10.30 -8.79 29.94
C ALA A 29 -9.03 -9.31 30.65
N HIS A 30 -7.85 -9.29 30.00
CA HIS A 30 -6.56 -9.73 30.52
C HIS A 30 -5.47 -8.68 30.21
N GLU A 31 -4.43 -8.62 31.01
CA GLU A 31 -3.31 -7.67 30.84
C GLU A 31 -2.62 -7.91 29.49
N PRO A 32 -2.45 -6.87 28.66
CA PRO A 32 -1.71 -6.98 27.41
C PRO A 32 -0.28 -7.50 27.67
N GLY A 33 0.24 -8.39 26.79
CA GLY A 33 1.59 -8.89 26.92
C GLY A 33 1.78 -10.08 27.86
N GLU A 34 0.71 -10.71 28.35
CA GLU A 34 0.78 -11.83 29.29
C GLU A 34 1.62 -13.02 28.78
N LEU A 35 1.50 -13.35 27.48
CA LEU A 35 2.29 -14.43 26.89
C LEU A 35 3.78 -14.06 26.77
N GLY A 36 4.08 -12.81 26.40
CA GLY A 36 5.46 -12.30 26.39
C GLY A 36 6.08 -12.28 27.78
N ALA A 37 5.33 -11.85 28.80
CA ALA A 37 5.78 -11.89 30.18
C ALA A 37 6.06 -13.32 30.65
N LEU A 38 5.24 -14.30 30.21
CA LEU A 38 5.49 -15.72 30.49
C LEU A 38 6.79 -16.20 29.85
N ALA A 39 7.06 -15.85 28.57
CA ALA A 39 8.29 -16.21 27.89
C ALA A 39 9.54 -15.61 28.58
N CYS A 40 9.51 -14.31 28.87
CA CYS A 40 10.60 -13.63 29.59
C CYS A 40 10.84 -14.24 30.95
N LYS A 41 9.79 -14.59 31.69
CA LYS A 41 9.91 -15.26 32.99
C LYS A 41 10.57 -16.62 32.86
N LEU A 42 10.19 -17.44 31.88
CA LEU A 42 10.81 -18.75 31.66
C LEU A 42 12.29 -18.61 31.30
N TYR A 43 12.63 -17.65 30.46
CA TYR A 43 14.02 -17.34 30.11
C TYR A 43 14.87 -16.93 31.33
N ASP A 44 14.36 -16.03 32.17
CA ASP A 44 15.09 -15.49 33.31
C ASP A 44 15.22 -16.46 34.48
N GLU A 45 14.16 -17.24 34.76
CA GLU A 45 14.07 -18.08 35.97
C GLU A 45 14.53 -19.54 35.73
N ASN A 46 14.54 -20.02 34.47
CA ASN A 46 14.91 -21.44 34.19
C ASN A 46 16.09 -21.56 33.20
N PRO A 47 17.34 -21.47 33.64
CA PRO A 47 18.51 -21.58 32.77
C PRO A 47 18.70 -22.95 32.12
N ASN A 48 17.90 -23.97 32.50
CA ASN A 48 17.91 -25.30 31.91
C ASN A 48 16.57 -25.62 31.23
N LEU A 49 15.86 -24.61 30.79
CA LEU A 49 14.60 -24.78 30.07
C LEU A 49 14.81 -25.70 28.85
N THR A 50 13.91 -26.64 28.68
CA THR A 50 13.86 -27.48 27.49
C THR A 50 12.78 -27.01 26.52
N GLU A 51 12.92 -27.37 25.25
CA GLU A 51 11.93 -27.05 24.20
C GLU A 51 10.56 -27.68 24.55
N GLU A 52 10.55 -28.88 25.19
CA GLU A 52 9.34 -29.55 25.65
C GLU A 52 8.62 -28.74 26.75
N GLU A 53 9.38 -28.20 27.73
CA GLU A 53 8.81 -27.33 28.78
C GLU A 53 8.26 -26.00 28.21
N ALA A 54 8.95 -25.40 27.24
CA ALA A 54 8.48 -24.22 26.56
C ALA A 54 7.18 -24.52 25.76
N TYR A 55 7.15 -25.63 25.04
CA TYR A 55 5.97 -26.10 24.34
C TYR A 55 4.78 -26.32 25.28
N GLU A 56 5.00 -27.08 26.40
CA GLU A 56 3.95 -27.30 27.38
C GLU A 56 3.42 -26.00 28.00
N ALA A 57 4.30 -25.02 28.25
CA ALA A 57 3.89 -23.71 28.75
C ALA A 57 2.99 -22.96 27.73
N PHE A 58 3.33 -23.01 26.44
CA PHE A 58 2.49 -22.47 25.38
C PHE A 58 1.13 -23.15 25.30
N ILE A 59 1.10 -24.48 25.30
CA ILE A 59 -0.15 -25.26 25.30
C ILE A 59 -1.02 -24.93 26.52
N GLY A 60 -0.42 -24.89 27.72
CA GLY A 60 -1.12 -24.52 28.96
C GLY A 60 -1.73 -23.10 28.86
N TRP A 61 -1.04 -22.14 28.22
CA TRP A 61 -1.59 -20.81 27.96
C TRP A 61 -2.77 -20.87 26.97
N VAL A 62 -2.65 -21.63 25.87
CA VAL A 62 -3.73 -21.82 24.88
C VAL A 62 -4.97 -22.44 25.54
N GLU A 63 -4.81 -23.51 26.32
CA GLU A 63 -5.89 -24.16 27.03
C GLU A 63 -6.56 -23.25 28.08
N SER A 64 -5.77 -22.42 28.78
CA SER A 64 -6.28 -21.44 29.75
C SER A 64 -7.25 -20.43 29.13
N ARG A 65 -7.14 -20.21 27.79
CA ARG A 65 -8.04 -19.37 26.97
C ARG A 65 -9.27 -20.12 26.47
N GLY A 66 -9.40 -21.40 26.75
CA GLY A 66 -10.50 -22.23 26.26
C GLY A 66 -10.36 -22.62 24.79
N ILE A 67 -9.15 -22.49 24.23
CA ILE A 67 -8.85 -22.87 22.85
C ILE A 67 -8.44 -24.34 22.81
N GLU A 68 -9.07 -25.11 21.95
CA GLU A 68 -8.70 -26.48 21.64
C GLU A 68 -7.95 -26.52 20.30
N LEU A 69 -6.71 -27.03 20.34
CA LEU A 69 -5.91 -27.10 19.12
C LEU A 69 -6.47 -28.12 18.12
N TRP A 70 -6.41 -27.78 16.85
CA TRP A 70 -6.67 -28.73 15.78
C TRP A 70 -5.48 -29.70 15.60
N PRO A 71 -5.71 -30.95 15.18
CA PRO A 71 -4.63 -31.90 14.98
C PRO A 71 -3.46 -31.39 14.11
N HIS A 72 -3.75 -30.64 13.07
CA HIS A 72 -2.72 -30.07 12.19
C HIS A 72 -1.92 -28.93 12.85
N GLN A 73 -2.50 -28.20 13.84
CA GLN A 73 -1.79 -27.20 14.61
C GLN A 73 -0.86 -27.86 15.64
N GLU A 74 -1.36 -28.89 16.30
CA GLU A 74 -0.58 -29.67 17.27
C GLU A 74 0.62 -30.34 16.56
N GLU A 75 0.40 -30.97 15.40
CA GLU A 75 1.47 -31.55 14.58
C GLU A 75 2.51 -30.50 14.17
N ALA A 76 2.07 -29.31 13.72
CA ALA A 76 2.96 -28.23 13.34
C ALA A 76 3.79 -27.70 14.51
N LEU A 77 3.16 -27.49 15.66
CA LEU A 77 3.83 -27.00 16.87
C LEU A 77 4.82 -28.03 17.41
N MET A 78 4.48 -29.34 17.37
CA MET A 78 5.42 -30.41 17.74
C MET A 78 6.63 -30.46 16.81
N SER A 79 6.44 -30.27 15.50
CA SER A 79 7.54 -30.21 14.53
C SER A 79 8.43 -28.98 14.77
N ILE A 80 7.85 -27.83 15.11
CA ILE A 80 8.60 -26.62 15.49
C ILE A 80 9.43 -26.88 16.75
N MET A 81 8.85 -27.50 17.77
CA MET A 81 9.53 -27.83 19.04
C MET A 81 10.76 -28.71 18.83
N VAL A 82 10.71 -29.67 17.91
CA VAL A 82 11.89 -30.55 17.65
C VAL A 82 12.90 -29.95 16.69
N GLY A 83 12.66 -28.72 16.20
CA GLY A 83 13.55 -27.95 15.31
C GLY A 83 13.37 -28.21 13.82
N ASP A 84 12.35 -28.97 13.41
CA ASP A 84 12.04 -29.23 12.01
C ASP A 84 11.46 -28.00 11.30
N HIS A 85 11.63 -27.94 9.99
CA HIS A 85 10.87 -26.97 9.18
C HIS A 85 9.42 -27.40 9.02
N VAL A 86 8.53 -26.44 8.86
CA VAL A 86 7.11 -26.71 8.64
C VAL A 86 6.60 -26.02 7.39
N ILE A 87 5.95 -26.77 6.49
CA ILE A 87 5.17 -26.24 5.38
C ILE A 87 3.68 -26.44 5.70
N LEU A 88 3.01 -25.34 6.06
CA LEU A 88 1.63 -25.35 6.53
C LEU A 88 0.69 -24.84 5.43
N GLY A 89 0.20 -25.75 4.60
CA GLY A 89 -0.68 -25.50 3.45
C GLY A 89 -2.16 -25.66 3.77
N THR A 90 -2.63 -25.15 4.90
CA THR A 90 -3.98 -25.37 5.39
C THR A 90 -4.93 -24.25 4.97
N PRO A 91 -6.24 -24.50 4.78
CA PRO A 91 -7.21 -23.49 4.33
C PRO A 91 -7.23 -22.23 5.19
N THR A 92 -7.79 -21.14 4.64
CA THR A 92 -8.10 -19.94 5.45
C THR A 92 -9.05 -20.33 6.58
N GLY A 93 -8.84 -19.82 7.79
CA GLY A 93 -9.66 -20.14 8.96
C GLY A 93 -9.16 -21.33 9.77
N SER A 94 -8.03 -21.94 9.41
CA SER A 94 -7.46 -23.09 10.10
C SER A 94 -6.49 -22.75 11.24
N GLY A 95 -6.35 -21.46 11.60
CA GLY A 95 -5.53 -21.02 12.73
C GLY A 95 -4.02 -21.07 12.53
N LYS A 96 -3.53 -20.84 11.30
CA LYS A 96 -2.09 -20.74 10.99
C LYS A 96 -1.34 -19.73 11.87
N SER A 97 -1.99 -18.61 12.20
CA SER A 97 -1.40 -17.56 13.03
C SER A 97 -1.08 -18.03 14.45
N LEU A 98 -1.81 -19.00 15.00
CA LEU A 98 -1.54 -19.58 16.31
C LEU A 98 -0.26 -20.43 16.29
N VAL A 99 0.00 -21.12 15.18
CA VAL A 99 1.25 -21.88 14.99
C VAL A 99 2.46 -20.93 14.93
N ALA A 100 2.33 -19.81 14.18
CA ALA A 100 3.38 -18.79 14.13
C ALA A 100 3.61 -18.14 15.51
N LEU A 101 2.54 -17.87 16.27
CA LEU A 101 2.63 -17.35 17.63
C LEU A 101 3.40 -18.31 18.54
N GLY A 102 3.15 -19.63 18.44
CA GLY A 102 3.87 -20.65 19.19
C GLY A 102 5.37 -20.68 18.84
N MET A 103 5.72 -20.54 17.55
CA MET A 103 7.11 -20.42 17.10
C MET A 103 7.81 -19.21 17.74
N HIS A 104 7.17 -18.03 17.69
CA HIS A 104 7.71 -16.82 18.32
C HIS A 104 7.87 -16.95 19.83
N PHE A 105 6.88 -17.55 20.50
CA PHE A 105 6.94 -17.78 21.94
C PHE A 105 8.11 -18.70 22.33
N ILE A 106 8.28 -19.82 21.62
CA ILE A 106 9.38 -20.76 21.87
C ILE A 106 10.72 -20.03 21.68
N ALA A 107 10.92 -19.31 20.56
CA ALA A 107 12.14 -18.54 20.32
C ALA A 107 12.42 -17.53 21.46
N MET A 108 11.41 -16.79 21.92
CA MET A 108 11.57 -15.87 23.05
C MET A 108 11.98 -16.56 24.35
N CYS A 109 11.49 -17.78 24.61
CA CYS A 109 11.87 -18.57 25.81
C CYS A 109 13.35 -18.92 25.84
N PHE A 110 14.04 -18.91 24.70
CA PHE A 110 15.48 -19.15 24.58
C PHE A 110 16.30 -17.88 24.34
N GLY A 111 15.65 -16.71 24.31
CA GLY A 111 16.30 -15.43 24.00
C GLY A 111 16.72 -15.31 22.54
N GLU A 112 16.12 -16.08 21.68
CA GLU A 112 16.35 -16.15 20.24
C GLU A 112 15.51 -15.13 19.48
N ARG A 113 15.98 -14.72 18.30
CA ARG A 113 15.31 -13.73 17.45
C ARG A 113 14.48 -14.43 16.39
N SER A 114 13.21 -14.03 16.29
CA SER A 114 12.22 -14.62 15.39
C SER A 114 11.61 -13.55 14.47
N TYR A 115 11.38 -13.91 13.21
CA TYR A 115 10.80 -13.00 12.20
C TYR A 115 9.43 -13.48 11.73
N TYR A 116 8.49 -12.56 11.63
CA TYR A 116 7.22 -12.75 10.92
C TYR A 116 7.22 -11.94 9.64
N THR A 117 7.15 -12.60 8.48
CA THR A 117 7.17 -11.91 7.20
C THR A 117 5.87 -12.03 6.44
N ALA A 118 5.54 -10.98 5.68
CA ALA A 118 4.33 -10.92 4.87
C ALA A 118 4.53 -10.11 3.58
N PRO A 119 3.74 -10.38 2.52
CA PRO A 119 3.95 -9.78 1.20
C PRO A 119 3.65 -8.29 1.11
N ILE A 120 2.87 -7.73 1.99
CA ILE A 120 2.44 -6.34 1.94
C ILE A 120 2.48 -5.67 3.31
N LYS A 121 2.86 -4.41 3.34
CA LYS A 121 2.96 -3.59 4.56
C LYS A 121 1.69 -3.64 5.43
N ALA A 122 0.50 -3.56 4.83
CA ALA A 122 -0.74 -3.59 5.58
C ALA A 122 -0.91 -4.89 6.41
N LEU A 123 -0.49 -6.03 5.86
CA LEU A 123 -0.53 -7.32 6.56
C LEU A 123 0.54 -7.39 7.66
N VAL A 124 1.75 -6.86 7.38
CA VAL A 124 2.81 -6.73 8.39
C VAL A 124 2.32 -5.91 9.58
N SER A 125 1.69 -4.76 9.32
CA SER A 125 1.16 -3.88 10.37
C SER A 125 0.04 -4.56 11.18
N GLU A 126 -0.91 -5.23 10.52
CA GLU A 126 -1.97 -5.98 11.21
C GLU A 126 -1.39 -7.03 12.16
N LYS A 127 -0.41 -7.80 11.68
CA LYS A 127 0.22 -8.84 12.49
C LYS A 127 1.08 -8.28 13.62
N PHE A 128 1.77 -7.16 13.35
CA PHE A 128 2.52 -6.44 14.36
C PHE A 128 1.63 -6.02 15.53
N PHE A 129 0.49 -5.36 15.28
CA PHE A 129 -0.44 -4.97 16.35
C PHE A 129 -1.02 -6.17 17.09
N ASN A 130 -1.39 -7.24 16.37
CA ASN A 130 -1.89 -8.47 16.98
C ASN A 130 -0.84 -9.12 17.90
N LEU A 131 0.43 -9.15 17.49
CA LEU A 131 1.51 -9.69 18.30
C LEU A 131 1.86 -8.78 19.49
N VAL A 132 1.80 -7.45 19.31
CA VAL A 132 1.97 -6.48 20.42
C VAL A 132 0.94 -6.70 21.51
N ASP A 133 -0.33 -6.93 21.18
CA ASP A 133 -1.39 -7.19 22.14
C ASP A 133 -1.13 -8.47 22.96
N ILE A 134 -0.53 -9.49 22.36
CA ILE A 134 -0.33 -10.81 22.98
C ILE A 134 1.05 -10.92 23.66
N LEU A 135 2.10 -10.45 23.00
CA LEU A 135 3.49 -10.61 23.46
C LEU A 135 4.03 -9.40 24.23
N GLY A 136 3.35 -8.25 24.15
CA GLY A 136 3.82 -7.00 24.75
C GLY A 136 4.63 -6.14 23.79
N ARG A 137 4.53 -4.85 23.98
CA ARG A 137 5.14 -3.82 23.12
C ARG A 137 6.66 -3.89 23.07
N GLU A 138 7.27 -4.22 24.20
CA GLU A 138 8.72 -4.35 24.38
C GLU A 138 9.30 -5.53 23.59
N ASN A 139 8.49 -6.55 23.28
CA ASN A 139 8.93 -7.79 22.67
C ASN A 139 8.71 -7.85 21.15
N VAL A 140 8.01 -6.87 20.57
CA VAL A 140 7.67 -6.88 19.15
C VAL A 140 8.18 -5.63 18.46
N GLY A 141 8.84 -5.81 17.32
CA GLY A 141 9.30 -4.75 16.43
C GLY A 141 8.70 -4.84 15.04
N MET A 142 8.77 -3.75 14.29
CA MET A 142 8.34 -3.71 12.89
C MET A 142 9.39 -3.01 12.03
N ILE A 143 9.72 -3.62 10.89
CA ILE A 143 10.62 -3.07 9.88
C ILE A 143 9.92 -3.15 8.52
N THR A 144 9.64 -1.99 7.94
CA THR A 144 9.14 -1.85 6.57
C THR A 144 9.96 -0.78 5.85
N GLY A 145 9.79 -0.62 4.53
CA GLY A 145 10.55 0.37 3.77
C GLY A 145 10.47 1.83 4.28
N ASP A 146 9.52 2.15 5.14
CA ASP A 146 9.24 3.50 5.62
C ASP A 146 9.00 3.59 7.14
N VAL A 147 8.95 2.46 7.85
CA VAL A 147 8.66 2.44 9.30
C VAL A 147 9.62 1.48 9.99
N HIS A 148 10.31 2.00 11.01
CA HIS A 148 11.21 1.24 11.87
C HIS A 148 10.80 1.45 13.33
N ILE A 149 10.23 0.41 13.94
CA ILE A 149 9.74 0.45 15.33
C ILE A 149 10.41 -0.69 16.10
N ASN A 150 11.07 -0.40 17.21
CA ASN A 150 11.67 -1.37 18.13
C ASN A 150 12.49 -2.46 17.39
N THR A 151 13.42 -2.05 16.54
CA THR A 151 14.19 -2.94 15.65
C THR A 151 15.08 -3.96 16.37
N SER A 152 15.29 -3.79 17.67
CA SER A 152 16.03 -4.70 18.53
C SER A 152 15.17 -5.75 19.25
N ALA A 153 13.85 -5.73 19.03
CA ALA A 153 12.92 -6.67 19.68
C ALA A 153 13.22 -8.14 19.32
N PRO A 154 12.86 -9.08 20.20
CA PRO A 154 13.02 -10.52 19.93
C PRO A 154 12.12 -11.01 18.78
N VAL A 155 10.96 -10.37 18.55
CA VAL A 155 10.06 -10.71 17.44
C VAL A 155 9.97 -9.53 16.48
N ILE A 156 10.35 -9.73 15.22
CA ILE A 156 10.34 -8.68 14.19
C ILE A 156 9.30 -9.01 13.12
N CYS A 157 8.37 -8.08 12.90
CA CYS A 157 7.44 -8.13 11.77
C CYS A 157 8.01 -7.31 10.60
N CYS A 158 8.19 -7.89 9.42
CA CYS A 158 8.74 -7.17 8.27
C CYS A 158 8.15 -7.65 6.94
N THR A 159 8.41 -6.91 5.86
CA THR A 159 8.14 -7.43 4.52
C THR A 159 9.23 -8.40 4.08
N GLU A 160 8.89 -9.28 3.15
CA GLU A 160 9.80 -10.34 2.70
C GLU A 160 11.08 -9.78 2.07
N GLU A 161 10.98 -8.65 1.37
CA GLU A 161 12.14 -7.98 0.78
C GLU A 161 13.14 -7.49 1.84
N ILE A 162 12.66 -7.06 3.00
CA ILE A 162 13.53 -6.66 4.12
C ILE A 162 14.30 -7.86 4.64
N LEU A 163 13.61 -8.99 4.88
CA LEU A 163 14.28 -10.22 5.30
C LEU A 163 15.29 -10.71 4.25
N ALA A 164 14.91 -10.68 2.96
CA ALA A 164 15.80 -11.10 1.88
C ALA A 164 17.06 -10.22 1.80
N ASN A 165 16.92 -8.91 1.92
CA ASN A 165 18.07 -7.99 1.93
C ASN A 165 18.98 -8.23 3.16
N GLN A 166 18.39 -8.44 4.33
CA GLN A 166 19.16 -8.78 5.53
C GLN A 166 19.88 -10.14 5.39
N ALA A 167 19.19 -11.14 4.83
CA ALA A 167 19.80 -12.44 4.54
C ALA A 167 20.98 -12.35 3.57
N LEU A 168 20.93 -11.45 2.59
CA LEU A 168 22.01 -11.18 1.65
C LEU A 168 23.17 -10.40 2.30
N ALA A 169 22.86 -9.44 3.19
CA ALA A 169 23.86 -8.61 3.83
C ALA A 169 24.62 -9.35 4.95
N GLU A 170 23.95 -10.18 5.71
CA GLU A 170 24.51 -10.85 6.90
C GLU A 170 24.80 -12.34 6.67
N GLY A 171 24.14 -12.96 5.69
CA GLY A 171 24.35 -14.37 5.32
C GLY A 171 24.05 -15.33 6.46
N LYS A 172 24.86 -16.39 6.58
CA LYS A 172 24.72 -17.44 7.59
C LYS A 172 24.95 -16.98 9.04
N ASP A 173 25.53 -15.81 9.23
CA ASP A 173 25.84 -15.22 10.54
C ASP A 173 24.74 -14.25 10.99
N ALA A 174 23.65 -14.12 10.23
CA ALA A 174 22.50 -13.31 10.61
C ALA A 174 21.94 -13.74 11.97
N PRO A 175 21.62 -12.80 12.88
CA PRO A 175 21.09 -13.12 14.21
C PRO A 175 19.60 -13.45 14.13
N ILE A 176 19.25 -14.47 13.37
CA ILE A 176 17.89 -14.93 13.10
C ILE A 176 17.85 -16.45 13.35
N GLU A 177 16.99 -16.90 14.25
CA GLU A 177 16.87 -18.33 14.56
C GLU A 177 15.63 -18.94 13.90
N SER A 178 14.56 -18.19 13.77
CA SER A 178 13.33 -18.69 13.18
C SER A 178 12.59 -17.65 12.34
N VAL A 179 11.92 -18.10 11.27
CA VAL A 179 11.15 -17.27 10.35
C VAL A 179 9.81 -17.90 10.04
N ALA A 180 8.72 -17.17 10.31
CA ALA A 180 7.38 -17.49 9.87
C ALA A 180 7.04 -16.67 8.61
N MET A 181 7.00 -17.32 7.44
CA MET A 181 6.67 -16.69 6.16
C MET A 181 5.19 -16.83 5.85
N ASP A 182 4.43 -15.76 5.92
CA ASP A 182 3.00 -15.79 5.59
C ASP A 182 2.77 -15.54 4.09
N GLU A 183 1.65 -16.06 3.58
CA GLU A 183 1.27 -15.99 2.17
C GLU A 183 2.38 -16.49 1.22
N PHE A 184 3.03 -17.58 1.58
CA PHE A 184 4.19 -18.14 0.87
C PHE A 184 3.94 -18.40 -0.64
N HIS A 185 2.70 -18.43 -1.09
CA HIS A 185 2.38 -18.55 -2.52
C HIS A 185 2.92 -17.39 -3.39
N PHE A 186 3.30 -16.23 -2.78
CA PHE A 186 4.00 -15.14 -3.47
C PHE A 186 5.40 -15.55 -3.97
N PHE A 187 5.95 -16.67 -3.52
CA PHE A 187 7.12 -17.31 -4.11
C PHE A 187 7.06 -17.44 -5.64
N SER A 188 5.83 -17.55 -6.21
CA SER A 188 5.61 -17.60 -7.65
C SER A 188 5.30 -16.24 -8.30
N ASP A 189 5.37 -15.15 -7.56
CA ASP A 189 5.17 -13.81 -8.10
C ASP A 189 6.31 -13.44 -9.06
N SER A 190 5.95 -12.89 -10.24
CA SER A 190 6.92 -12.59 -11.29
C SER A 190 7.94 -11.54 -10.90
N ASP A 191 7.57 -10.60 -10.04
CA ASP A 191 8.38 -9.44 -9.70
C ASP A 191 9.04 -9.56 -8.32
N ARG A 192 8.34 -10.18 -7.38
CA ARG A 192 8.72 -10.23 -5.98
C ARG A 192 9.13 -11.62 -5.46
N GLY A 193 8.85 -12.70 -6.21
CA GLY A 193 9.05 -14.09 -5.75
C GLY A 193 10.50 -14.43 -5.36
N TRP A 194 11.48 -13.68 -5.84
CA TRP A 194 12.88 -13.81 -5.45
C TRP A 194 13.07 -13.60 -3.94
N ALA A 195 12.34 -12.68 -3.34
CA ALA A 195 12.45 -12.38 -1.92
C ALA A 195 12.03 -13.56 -1.02
N TRP A 196 11.09 -14.41 -1.48
CA TRP A 196 10.73 -15.65 -0.77
C TRP A 196 11.77 -16.76 -0.94
N GLN A 197 12.53 -16.75 -2.05
CA GLN A 197 13.52 -17.79 -2.30
C GLN A 197 14.87 -17.50 -1.64
N VAL A 198 15.30 -16.25 -1.62
CA VAL A 198 16.62 -15.84 -1.11
C VAL A 198 16.84 -16.24 0.35
N PRO A 199 15.95 -16.00 1.32
CA PRO A 199 16.18 -16.42 2.70
C PRO A 199 16.34 -17.94 2.86
N LEU A 200 15.60 -18.74 2.07
CA LEU A 200 15.73 -20.21 2.10
C LEU A 200 17.10 -20.69 1.61
N LEU A 201 17.82 -19.89 0.83
CA LEU A 201 19.16 -20.18 0.31
C LEU A 201 20.26 -19.61 1.20
N ALA A 202 20.09 -18.37 1.68
CA ALA A 202 21.14 -17.62 2.37
C ALA A 202 21.19 -17.88 3.89
N LEU A 203 20.13 -18.45 4.49
CA LEU A 203 20.02 -18.63 5.94
C LEU A 203 19.97 -20.14 6.33
N PRO A 204 21.09 -20.88 6.21
CA PRO A 204 21.09 -22.34 6.44
C PRO A 204 20.86 -22.75 7.91
N ASN A 205 21.04 -21.85 8.86
CA ASN A 205 20.87 -22.13 10.29
C ASN A 205 19.44 -21.86 10.79
N VAL A 206 18.60 -21.18 10.00
CA VAL A 206 17.27 -20.71 10.40
C VAL A 206 16.23 -21.81 10.28
N GLN A 207 15.30 -21.87 11.22
CA GLN A 207 14.10 -22.69 11.14
C GLN A 207 12.99 -21.95 10.41
N PHE A 208 12.35 -22.57 9.41
CA PHE A 208 11.30 -21.95 8.60
C PHE A 208 9.93 -22.57 8.85
N LEU A 209 8.92 -21.70 9.03
CA LEU A 209 7.50 -22.00 8.95
C LEU A 209 6.92 -21.32 7.73
N LEU A 210 6.61 -22.09 6.67
CA LEU A 210 6.07 -21.58 5.41
C LEU A 210 4.55 -21.75 5.38
N MET A 211 3.80 -20.64 5.38
CA MET A 211 2.34 -20.65 5.54
C MET A 211 1.64 -20.12 4.28
N SER A 212 0.62 -20.82 3.81
CA SER A 212 -0.32 -20.31 2.81
C SER A 212 -1.58 -21.17 2.72
N ALA A 213 -2.69 -20.57 2.29
CA ALA A 213 -3.94 -21.29 2.08
C ALA A 213 -4.01 -22.05 0.75
N THR A 214 -3.12 -21.75 -0.20
CA THR A 214 -3.19 -22.23 -1.60
C THR A 214 -1.85 -22.75 -2.10
N LEU A 215 -1.21 -23.62 -1.33
CA LEU A 215 -0.02 -24.34 -1.76
C LEU A 215 -0.45 -25.51 -2.67
N GLY A 216 0.26 -25.68 -3.77
CA GLY A 216 0.18 -26.88 -4.59
C GLY A 216 1.24 -27.90 -4.15
N ASP A 217 1.89 -28.55 -5.12
CA ASP A 217 3.04 -29.44 -4.86
C ASP A 217 4.22 -28.62 -4.29
N VAL A 218 4.68 -29.01 -3.09
CA VAL A 218 5.76 -28.36 -2.33
C VAL A 218 7.03 -29.20 -2.23
N ASP A 219 7.11 -30.35 -2.88
CA ASP A 219 8.23 -31.29 -2.75
C ASP A 219 9.59 -30.69 -3.12
N GLN A 220 9.65 -29.80 -4.11
CA GLN A 220 10.88 -29.11 -4.48
C GLN A 220 11.36 -28.15 -3.40
N ILE A 221 10.44 -27.44 -2.74
CA ILE A 221 10.74 -26.49 -1.68
C ILE A 221 11.20 -27.24 -0.44
N ALA A 222 10.49 -28.30 -0.05
CA ALA A 222 10.90 -29.16 1.06
C ALA A 222 12.29 -29.76 0.83
N GLY A 223 12.54 -30.33 -0.36
CA GLY A 223 13.86 -30.84 -0.69
C GLY A 223 14.95 -29.79 -0.79
N LEU A 224 14.63 -28.51 -1.06
CA LEU A 224 15.57 -27.39 -0.93
C LEU A 224 15.97 -27.20 0.54
N LEU A 225 14.99 -27.04 1.43
CA LEU A 225 15.23 -26.83 2.86
C LEU A 225 16.01 -27.98 3.48
N GLU A 226 15.63 -29.24 3.20
CA GLU A 226 16.36 -30.43 3.69
C GLU A 226 17.84 -30.43 3.26
N ARG A 227 18.13 -30.01 2.01
CA ARG A 227 19.52 -29.95 1.51
C ARG A 227 20.31 -28.77 2.10
N GLN A 228 19.71 -27.61 2.25
CA GLN A 228 20.39 -26.39 2.73
C GLN A 228 20.66 -26.44 4.23
N THR A 229 19.74 -26.97 5.01
CA THR A 229 19.81 -26.91 6.48
C THR A 229 20.14 -28.24 7.15
N GLY A 230 19.91 -29.35 6.45
CA GLY A 230 20.05 -30.69 7.02
C GLY A 230 18.96 -31.07 8.03
N LYS A 231 17.94 -30.25 8.21
CA LYS A 231 16.78 -30.51 9.09
C LYS A 231 15.63 -31.14 8.28
N ASP A 232 14.79 -31.92 8.98
CA ASP A 232 13.60 -32.50 8.37
C ASP A 232 12.52 -31.44 8.07
N VAL A 233 11.61 -31.75 7.15
CA VAL A 233 10.52 -30.86 6.76
C VAL A 233 9.17 -31.53 6.93
N SER A 234 8.38 -31.06 7.88
CA SER A 234 6.98 -31.49 8.08
C SER A 234 6.06 -30.80 7.04
N ARG A 235 5.27 -31.61 6.31
CA ARG A 235 4.40 -31.14 5.21
C ARG A 235 2.95 -31.36 5.60
N ILE A 236 2.31 -30.30 6.11
CA ILE A 236 0.93 -30.32 6.60
C ILE A 236 0.05 -29.56 5.61
N ILE A 237 -0.46 -30.28 4.60
CA ILE A 237 -1.17 -29.68 3.45
C ILE A 237 -2.61 -30.18 3.29
N ASP A 238 -3.01 -31.24 3.98
CA ASP A 238 -4.30 -31.91 3.81
C ASP A 238 -5.30 -31.69 4.97
N ALA A 239 -5.26 -30.50 5.60
CA ALA A 239 -6.18 -30.18 6.67
C ALA A 239 -7.61 -29.92 6.16
N PRO A 240 -8.64 -30.46 6.82
CA PRO A 240 -10.02 -30.17 6.45
C PRO A 240 -10.35 -28.69 6.69
N ARG A 241 -11.17 -28.13 5.81
CA ARG A 241 -11.64 -26.76 5.97
C ARG A 241 -12.62 -26.66 7.16
N PRO A 242 -12.41 -25.71 8.12
CA PRO A 242 -13.30 -25.55 9.27
C PRO A 242 -14.76 -25.26 8.89
N VAL A 243 -14.97 -24.42 7.87
CA VAL A 243 -16.30 -24.08 7.34
C VAL A 243 -16.38 -24.53 5.88
N PRO A 244 -17.17 -25.57 5.55
CA PRO A 244 -17.31 -26.04 4.17
C PRO A 244 -17.92 -24.95 3.27
N LEU A 245 -17.63 -25.01 1.97
CA LEU A 245 -18.13 -24.07 0.98
C LEU A 245 -19.17 -24.71 0.08
N SER A 246 -20.26 -23.98 -0.15
CA SER A 246 -21.18 -24.24 -1.26
C SER A 246 -20.92 -23.29 -2.42
N TYR A 247 -21.24 -23.74 -3.64
CA TYR A 247 -20.93 -23.03 -4.85
C TYR A 247 -22.16 -22.86 -5.71
N GLU A 248 -22.50 -21.62 -6.07
CA GLU A 248 -23.69 -21.29 -6.87
C GLU A 248 -23.28 -20.50 -8.14
N TYR A 249 -23.89 -20.82 -9.29
CA TYR A 249 -23.77 -20.03 -10.52
C TYR A 249 -25.06 -19.23 -10.73
N ALA A 250 -25.01 -17.90 -10.59
CA ALA A 250 -26.18 -17.05 -10.59
C ALA A 250 -26.51 -16.50 -11.98
N LEU A 251 -27.73 -16.80 -12.48
CA LEU A 251 -28.33 -16.24 -13.71
C LEU A 251 -29.22 -15.03 -13.42
N THR A 252 -29.00 -14.32 -12.32
CA THR A 252 -29.70 -13.12 -11.85
C THR A 252 -28.81 -11.89 -11.98
N SER A 253 -29.37 -10.67 -11.85
CA SER A 253 -28.53 -9.47 -11.75
C SER A 253 -27.89 -9.39 -10.37
N LEU A 254 -26.78 -8.67 -10.26
CA LEU A 254 -26.03 -8.50 -9.00
C LEU A 254 -26.95 -8.05 -7.85
N GLU A 255 -27.80 -7.06 -8.08
CA GLU A 255 -28.75 -6.58 -7.07
C GLU A 255 -29.73 -7.68 -6.63
N GLY A 256 -30.19 -8.50 -7.59
CA GLY A 256 -31.08 -9.63 -7.30
C GLY A 256 -30.37 -10.73 -6.53
N THR A 257 -29.12 -11.03 -6.86
CA THR A 257 -28.27 -11.99 -6.13
C THR A 257 -28.05 -11.53 -4.69
N VAL A 258 -27.67 -10.25 -4.51
CA VAL A 258 -27.43 -9.64 -3.18
C VAL A 258 -28.72 -9.65 -2.33
N GLU A 259 -29.85 -9.24 -2.93
CA GLU A 259 -31.14 -9.24 -2.22
C GLU A 259 -31.53 -10.66 -1.77
N LEU A 260 -31.35 -11.66 -2.63
CA LEU A 260 -31.68 -13.05 -2.31
C LEU A 260 -30.78 -13.58 -1.18
N ALA A 261 -29.48 -13.36 -1.24
CA ALA A 261 -28.53 -13.79 -0.21
C ALA A 261 -28.84 -13.13 1.14
N LEU A 262 -29.09 -11.81 1.17
CA LEU A 262 -29.44 -11.11 2.41
C LEU A 262 -30.77 -11.60 3.01
N ARG A 263 -31.75 -11.92 2.16
CA ARG A 263 -33.02 -12.51 2.62
C ARG A 263 -32.88 -13.90 3.20
N LYS A 264 -31.93 -14.70 2.69
CA LYS A 264 -31.60 -16.02 3.25
C LYS A 264 -30.78 -15.92 4.54
N GLY A 265 -30.30 -14.73 4.93
CA GLY A 265 -29.45 -14.54 6.09
C GLY A 265 -27.97 -14.85 5.83
N GLU A 266 -27.56 -14.92 4.56
CA GLU A 266 -26.21 -15.25 4.07
C GLU A 266 -25.30 -14.02 4.02
N GLY A 267 -25.47 -13.04 4.91
CA GLY A 267 -24.61 -11.86 5.05
C GLY A 267 -23.62 -12.01 6.20
N PRO A 268 -22.50 -11.23 6.21
CA PRO A 268 -22.09 -10.21 5.24
C PRO A 268 -21.64 -10.75 3.89
N LEU A 269 -21.85 -9.95 2.83
CA LEU A 269 -21.43 -10.29 1.47
C LEU A 269 -20.19 -9.48 1.05
N TYR A 270 -19.24 -10.16 0.45
CA TYR A 270 -18.11 -9.55 -0.25
C TYR A 270 -18.26 -9.72 -1.76
N ILE A 271 -18.45 -8.60 -2.46
CA ILE A 271 -18.63 -8.55 -3.91
C ILE A 271 -17.31 -8.21 -4.56
N VAL A 272 -16.75 -9.17 -5.28
CA VAL A 272 -15.42 -9.08 -5.90
C VAL A 272 -15.53 -8.58 -7.32
N HIS A 273 -14.93 -7.43 -7.56
CA HIS A 273 -14.74 -6.81 -8.86
C HIS A 273 -13.27 -6.87 -9.28
N PHE A 274 -13.02 -6.80 -10.58
CA PHE A 274 -11.65 -6.77 -11.13
C PHE A 274 -11.25 -5.38 -11.66
N SER A 275 -12.00 -4.34 -11.24
CA SER A 275 -11.61 -2.94 -11.41
C SER A 275 -12.21 -2.08 -10.29
N GLN A 276 -11.50 -1.01 -9.95
CA GLN A 276 -11.91 -0.05 -8.91
C GLN A 276 -13.21 0.68 -9.30
N ASP A 277 -13.34 1.05 -10.58
CA ASP A 277 -14.54 1.72 -11.10
C ASP A 277 -15.78 0.83 -11.04
N ALA A 278 -15.66 -0.47 -11.32
CA ALA A 278 -16.75 -1.42 -11.19
C ALA A 278 -17.17 -1.58 -9.72
N ALA A 279 -16.23 -1.67 -8.79
CA ALA A 279 -16.51 -1.78 -7.36
C ALA A 279 -17.30 -0.56 -6.85
N LEU A 280 -16.86 0.66 -7.20
CA LEU A 280 -17.53 1.90 -6.78
C LEU A 280 -18.90 2.09 -7.45
N SER A 281 -19.03 1.71 -8.72
CA SER A 281 -20.31 1.78 -9.46
C SER A 281 -21.34 0.83 -8.85
N SER A 282 -20.96 -0.41 -8.58
CA SER A 282 -21.83 -1.39 -7.92
C SER A 282 -22.19 -0.98 -6.50
N ALA A 283 -21.23 -0.46 -5.73
CA ALA A 283 -21.52 0.07 -4.39
C ALA A 283 -22.55 1.20 -4.42
N SER A 284 -22.44 2.10 -5.41
CA SER A 284 -23.39 3.20 -5.58
C SER A 284 -24.79 2.71 -5.98
N ALA A 285 -24.88 1.70 -6.83
CA ALA A 285 -26.15 1.06 -7.21
C ALA A 285 -26.80 0.37 -5.99
N LEU A 286 -26.04 -0.43 -5.25
CA LEU A 286 -26.52 -1.17 -4.08
C LEU A 286 -26.93 -0.24 -2.92
N ALA A 287 -26.23 0.87 -2.73
CA ALA A 287 -26.61 1.89 -1.73
C ALA A 287 -28.03 2.46 -2.01
N SER A 288 -28.42 2.55 -3.28
CA SER A 288 -29.77 2.98 -3.68
C SER A 288 -30.82 1.88 -3.48
N TYR A 289 -30.41 0.63 -3.41
CA TYR A 289 -31.29 -0.52 -3.21
C TYR A 289 -31.73 -0.73 -1.74
N GLY A 290 -30.98 -0.15 -0.77
CA GLY A 290 -31.33 -0.23 0.64
C GLY A 290 -31.00 -1.58 1.28
N VAL A 291 -29.76 -2.05 1.12
CA VAL A 291 -29.25 -3.35 1.58
C VAL A 291 -29.12 -3.50 3.11
N ALA A 292 -29.08 -2.39 3.85
CA ALA A 292 -28.88 -2.39 5.31
C ALA A 292 -30.16 -2.12 6.06
N THR A 293 -30.33 -2.77 7.22
CA THR A 293 -31.40 -2.48 8.16
C THR A 293 -31.21 -1.10 8.82
N LYS A 294 -32.25 -0.62 9.51
CA LYS A 294 -32.14 0.65 10.23
C LYS A 294 -31.12 0.57 11.36
N GLU A 295 -31.09 -0.55 12.06
CA GLU A 295 -30.19 -0.84 13.17
C GLU A 295 -28.73 -0.86 12.69
N GLN A 296 -28.45 -1.52 11.58
CA GLN A 296 -27.11 -1.55 10.97
C GLN A 296 -26.65 -0.14 10.56
N ARG A 297 -27.54 0.66 9.94
CA ARG A 297 -27.20 2.04 9.57
C ARG A 297 -26.93 2.94 10.78
N GLU A 298 -27.64 2.74 11.89
CA GLU A 298 -27.38 3.46 13.13
C GLU A 298 -26.07 3.03 13.77
N ALA A 299 -25.75 1.73 13.78
CA ALA A 299 -24.47 1.19 14.25
C ALA A 299 -23.28 1.73 13.44
N VAL A 300 -23.38 1.76 12.11
CA VAL A 300 -22.35 2.37 11.25
C VAL A 300 -22.16 3.85 11.54
N LYS A 301 -23.24 4.63 11.73
CA LYS A 301 -23.15 6.05 12.09
C LYS A 301 -22.44 6.26 13.43
N GLU A 302 -22.74 5.41 14.41
CA GLU A 302 -22.08 5.47 15.72
C GLU A 302 -20.59 5.15 15.61
N ALA A 303 -20.25 4.06 14.90
CA ALA A 303 -18.85 3.66 14.69
C ALA A 303 -18.03 4.63 13.83
N MET A 304 -18.70 5.45 13.01
CA MET A 304 -18.03 6.52 12.24
C MET A 304 -17.84 7.83 13.04
N LYS A 305 -18.29 7.91 14.29
CA LYS A 305 -18.05 9.10 15.10
C LYS A 305 -16.55 9.31 15.30
N GLY A 306 -16.09 10.51 15.01
CA GLY A 306 -14.67 10.85 15.05
C GLY A 306 -13.90 10.56 13.76
N ALA A 307 -14.45 9.77 12.81
CA ALA A 307 -13.80 9.55 11.54
C ALA A 307 -13.85 10.79 10.64
N ARG A 308 -12.70 11.18 10.08
CA ARG A 308 -12.55 12.35 9.22
C ARG A 308 -12.72 11.97 7.75
N PHE A 309 -13.61 12.66 7.03
CA PHE A 309 -13.90 12.45 5.61
C PHE A 309 -13.67 13.75 4.84
N THR A 310 -12.42 14.11 4.68
CA THR A 310 -11.98 15.42 4.21
C THR A 310 -11.90 15.51 2.69
N THR A 311 -11.65 14.38 2.01
CA THR A 311 -11.54 14.34 0.55
C THR A 311 -12.89 14.16 -0.13
N ALA A 312 -12.96 14.44 -1.43
CA ALA A 312 -14.17 14.25 -2.22
C ALA A 312 -14.58 12.78 -2.30
N PHE A 313 -13.60 11.86 -2.39
CA PHE A 313 -13.87 10.42 -2.28
C PHE A 313 -14.35 10.07 -0.87
N GLY A 314 -13.73 10.61 0.18
CA GLY A 314 -14.15 10.41 1.57
C GLY A 314 -15.61 10.80 1.79
N LYS A 315 -16.09 11.91 1.24
CA LYS A 315 -17.50 12.31 1.29
C LYS A 315 -18.42 11.29 0.60
N THR A 316 -17.99 10.75 -0.54
CA THR A 316 -18.70 9.66 -1.24
C THR A 316 -18.74 8.39 -0.40
N LEU A 317 -17.61 7.99 0.15
CA LEU A 317 -17.49 6.82 1.03
C LEU A 317 -18.38 6.95 2.26
N LYS A 318 -18.38 8.11 2.95
CA LYS A 318 -19.26 8.39 4.09
C LYS A 318 -20.73 8.14 3.76
N ARG A 319 -21.19 8.58 2.57
CA ARG A 319 -22.55 8.36 2.09
C ARG A 319 -22.83 6.87 1.88
N LEU A 320 -21.92 6.14 1.24
CA LEU A 320 -22.06 4.70 0.99
C LEU A 320 -22.09 3.89 2.27
N LEU A 321 -21.17 4.16 3.20
CA LEU A 321 -21.14 3.54 4.54
C LEU A 321 -22.43 3.82 5.30
N GLY A 322 -22.94 5.06 5.26
CA GLY A 322 -24.24 5.40 5.87
C GLY A 322 -25.44 4.64 5.28
N CYS A 323 -25.28 4.04 4.09
CA CYS A 323 -26.25 3.12 3.48
C CYS A 323 -25.95 1.64 3.79
N GLY A 324 -24.90 1.33 4.55
CA GLY A 324 -24.46 -0.03 4.87
C GLY A 324 -23.63 -0.70 3.78
N VAL A 325 -23.06 0.07 2.86
CA VAL A 325 -22.22 -0.46 1.76
C VAL A 325 -20.80 0.03 1.95
N GLY A 326 -19.88 -0.91 2.19
CA GLY A 326 -18.44 -0.65 2.19
C GLY A 326 -17.86 -0.67 0.77
N VAL A 327 -16.78 0.10 0.56
CA VAL A 327 -15.94 0.02 -0.64
C VAL A 327 -14.50 -0.21 -0.21
N HIS A 328 -13.80 -1.16 -0.87
CA HIS A 328 -12.41 -1.46 -0.53
C HIS A 328 -11.58 -1.79 -1.79
N HIS A 329 -10.56 -1.00 -2.05
CA HIS A 329 -9.60 -1.22 -3.13
C HIS A 329 -8.28 -0.46 -2.90
N ALA A 330 -7.21 -0.87 -3.58
CA ALA A 330 -5.86 -0.30 -3.42
C ALA A 330 -5.73 1.19 -3.79
N GLY A 331 -6.70 1.75 -4.54
CA GLY A 331 -6.72 3.18 -4.89
C GLY A 331 -7.28 4.10 -3.80
N MET A 332 -7.74 3.55 -2.67
CA MET A 332 -8.23 4.33 -1.52
C MET A 332 -7.07 4.77 -0.63
N LEU A 333 -7.27 5.86 0.09
CA LEU A 333 -6.35 6.25 1.16
C LEU A 333 -6.33 5.18 2.26
N PRO A 334 -5.18 4.89 2.88
CA PRO A 334 -5.02 3.88 3.92
C PRO A 334 -6.04 4.04 5.05
N ARG A 335 -6.22 5.23 5.60
CA ARG A 335 -7.21 5.53 6.67
C ARG A 335 -8.65 5.12 6.31
N TYR A 336 -9.04 5.25 5.05
CA TYR A 336 -10.38 4.84 4.61
C TYR A 336 -10.50 3.33 4.47
N ARG A 337 -9.43 2.65 4.05
CA ARG A 337 -9.37 1.19 4.02
C ARG A 337 -9.51 0.61 5.42
N LEU A 338 -8.69 1.08 6.36
CA LEU A 338 -8.74 0.68 7.77
C LEU A 338 -10.13 0.91 8.39
N LEU A 339 -10.76 2.05 8.10
CA LEU A 339 -12.13 2.31 8.58
C LEU A 339 -13.13 1.28 8.06
N VAL A 340 -13.09 0.95 6.76
CA VAL A 340 -13.99 -0.06 6.17
C VAL A 340 -13.72 -1.44 6.78
N GLU A 341 -12.46 -1.80 6.96
CA GLU A 341 -12.03 -3.06 7.59
C GLU A 341 -12.55 -3.17 9.02
N LYS A 342 -12.35 -2.12 9.83
CA LYS A 342 -12.85 -2.05 11.21
C LYS A 342 -14.37 -2.19 11.29
N LEU A 343 -15.12 -1.49 10.42
CA LEU A 343 -16.58 -1.61 10.35
C LEU A 343 -17.02 -3.00 9.90
N ALA A 344 -16.27 -3.63 9.01
CA ALA A 344 -16.53 -4.98 8.55
C ALA A 344 -16.24 -6.02 9.65
N GLN A 345 -15.13 -5.88 10.37
CA GLN A 345 -14.79 -6.72 11.54
C GLN A 345 -15.85 -6.63 12.64
N GLN A 346 -16.44 -5.46 12.86
CA GLN A 346 -17.56 -5.26 13.79
C GLN A 346 -18.89 -5.87 13.28
N GLY A 347 -18.93 -6.41 12.05
CA GLY A 347 -20.13 -7.02 11.49
C GLY A 347 -21.25 -6.04 11.13
N VAL A 348 -20.98 -4.72 11.11
CA VAL A 348 -22.03 -3.69 10.87
C VAL A 348 -22.26 -3.42 9.38
N LEU A 349 -21.37 -3.89 8.47
CA LEU A 349 -21.53 -3.75 7.03
C LEU A 349 -22.11 -5.03 6.42
N PRO A 350 -23.36 -5.01 5.95
CA PRO A 350 -23.97 -6.19 5.28
C PRO A 350 -23.37 -6.47 3.89
N VAL A 351 -22.79 -5.46 3.23
CA VAL A 351 -22.22 -5.58 1.88
C VAL A 351 -20.93 -4.79 1.77
N ILE A 352 -19.91 -5.41 1.18
CA ILE A 352 -18.63 -4.77 0.84
C ILE A 352 -18.38 -5.03 -0.64
N CYS A 353 -18.18 -3.96 -1.42
CA CYS A 353 -17.74 -4.02 -2.82
C CYS A 353 -16.24 -3.75 -2.88
N GLY A 354 -15.46 -4.69 -3.38
CA GLY A 354 -14.02 -4.52 -3.43
C GLY A 354 -13.37 -5.17 -4.65
N THR A 355 -12.06 -4.99 -4.76
CA THR A 355 -11.25 -5.70 -5.73
C THR A 355 -10.66 -6.96 -5.10
N ASP A 356 -10.10 -7.85 -5.92
CA ASP A 356 -9.41 -9.07 -5.45
C ASP A 356 -8.30 -8.80 -4.43
N THR A 357 -7.85 -7.54 -4.29
CA THR A 357 -6.86 -7.13 -3.29
C THR A 357 -7.34 -7.21 -1.84
N LEU A 358 -8.65 -7.11 -1.55
CA LEU A 358 -9.19 -7.42 -0.22
C LEU A 358 -9.00 -8.92 0.13
N GLY A 359 -8.72 -9.74 -0.88
CA GLY A 359 -8.43 -11.16 -0.72
C GLY A 359 -7.05 -11.47 -0.11
N VAL A 360 -6.16 -10.49 0.08
CA VAL A 360 -4.81 -10.69 0.61
C VAL A 360 -4.68 -9.98 1.96
N GLY A 361 -4.60 -10.76 3.04
CA GLY A 361 -4.12 -10.29 4.33
C GLY A 361 -5.12 -9.59 5.26
N ILE A 362 -6.42 -9.53 4.97
CA ILE A 362 -7.39 -8.86 5.84
C ILE A 362 -8.38 -9.87 6.44
N ASN A 363 -8.45 -9.89 7.75
CA ASN A 363 -9.41 -10.73 8.48
C ASN A 363 -10.76 -10.02 8.61
N VAL A 364 -11.61 -10.15 7.57
CA VAL A 364 -12.98 -9.65 7.56
C VAL A 364 -13.96 -10.83 7.62
N PRO A 365 -14.90 -10.86 8.55
CA PRO A 365 -15.83 -11.97 8.67
C PRO A 365 -16.87 -11.94 7.54
N ILE A 366 -16.62 -12.68 6.47
CA ILE A 366 -17.48 -12.76 5.28
C ILE A 366 -18.20 -14.10 5.25
N HIS A 367 -19.54 -14.08 5.15
CA HIS A 367 -20.32 -15.29 4.93
C HIS A 367 -20.34 -15.69 3.46
N THR A 368 -20.61 -14.73 2.56
CA THR A 368 -20.81 -14.97 1.12
C THR A 368 -19.85 -14.15 0.29
N VAL A 369 -19.15 -14.83 -0.63
CA VAL A 369 -18.32 -14.19 -1.68
C VAL A 369 -19.08 -14.22 -3.01
N VAL A 370 -19.23 -13.07 -3.65
CA VAL A 370 -19.85 -12.94 -4.98
C VAL A 370 -18.80 -12.51 -5.99
N LEU A 371 -18.45 -13.38 -6.94
CA LEU A 371 -17.54 -13.09 -8.05
C LEU A 371 -18.35 -12.50 -9.22
N THR A 372 -18.12 -11.25 -9.58
CA THR A 372 -18.82 -10.59 -10.69
C THR A 372 -18.29 -10.99 -12.08
N ALA A 373 -17.13 -11.64 -12.13
CA ALA A 373 -16.56 -12.22 -13.34
C ALA A 373 -15.58 -13.34 -12.99
N LEU A 374 -15.27 -14.20 -13.96
CA LEU A 374 -14.19 -15.20 -13.84
C LEU A 374 -13.00 -14.87 -14.74
N THR A 375 -12.84 -13.57 -15.03
CA THR A 375 -11.75 -13.03 -15.86
C THR A 375 -11.20 -11.76 -15.24
N LYS A 376 -9.88 -11.54 -15.38
CA LYS A 376 -9.21 -10.32 -14.95
C LYS A 376 -8.18 -9.84 -15.97
N PHE A 377 -7.83 -8.57 -15.91
CA PHE A 377 -6.75 -7.98 -16.71
C PHE A 377 -5.40 -8.23 -16.01
N ASP A 378 -4.42 -8.77 -16.73
CA ASP A 378 -3.10 -9.13 -16.19
C ASP A 378 -2.01 -8.06 -16.41
N GLY A 379 -2.41 -6.85 -16.78
CA GLY A 379 -1.50 -5.77 -17.19
C GLY A 379 -1.36 -5.65 -18.71
N HIS A 380 -1.54 -6.74 -19.46
CA HIS A 380 -1.39 -6.80 -20.91
C HIS A 380 -2.69 -7.18 -21.61
N LYS A 381 -3.42 -8.18 -21.10
CA LYS A 381 -4.63 -8.72 -21.72
C LYS A 381 -5.63 -9.21 -20.67
N MET A 382 -6.88 -9.34 -21.12
CA MET A 382 -7.90 -10.05 -20.33
C MET A 382 -7.63 -11.57 -20.37
N ARG A 383 -7.64 -12.23 -19.22
CA ARG A 383 -7.51 -13.68 -19.08
C ARG A 383 -8.47 -14.25 -18.05
N ARG A 384 -8.68 -15.56 -18.08
CA ARG A 384 -9.42 -16.26 -17.03
C ARG A 384 -8.62 -16.27 -15.72
N LEU A 385 -9.33 -16.35 -14.61
CA LEU A 385 -8.72 -16.59 -13.30
C LEU A 385 -7.96 -17.92 -13.31
N ARG A 386 -6.84 -17.94 -12.61
CA ARG A 386 -6.11 -19.17 -12.29
C ARG A 386 -6.80 -19.87 -11.12
N SER A 387 -6.56 -21.17 -10.94
CA SER A 387 -7.10 -21.96 -9.84
C SER A 387 -6.76 -21.32 -8.48
N ARG A 388 -5.51 -20.98 -8.27
CA ARG A 388 -5.04 -20.32 -7.03
C ARG A 388 -5.79 -19.03 -6.75
N GLU A 389 -5.92 -18.14 -7.74
CA GLU A 389 -6.63 -16.85 -7.60
C GLU A 389 -8.10 -17.07 -7.22
N PHE A 390 -8.74 -18.03 -7.85
CA PHE A 390 -10.12 -18.40 -7.54
C PHE A 390 -10.26 -18.92 -6.11
N HIS A 391 -9.43 -19.86 -5.69
CA HIS A 391 -9.50 -20.45 -4.35
C HIS A 391 -9.11 -19.46 -3.25
N GLN A 392 -8.21 -18.52 -3.50
CA GLN A 392 -7.89 -17.42 -2.57
C GLN A 392 -9.10 -16.51 -2.31
N ILE A 393 -9.80 -16.15 -3.38
CA ILE A 393 -11.01 -15.31 -3.29
C ILE A 393 -12.15 -16.11 -2.64
N ALA A 394 -12.44 -17.31 -3.14
CA ALA A 394 -13.49 -18.20 -2.62
C ALA A 394 -13.23 -18.59 -1.16
N GLY A 395 -11.96 -18.75 -0.81
CA GLY A 395 -11.52 -19.10 0.54
C GLY A 395 -11.91 -18.09 1.63
N ARG A 396 -12.32 -16.90 1.27
CA ARG A 396 -12.80 -15.88 2.21
C ARG A 396 -14.25 -16.10 2.70
N ALA A 397 -15.02 -16.96 2.00
CA ALA A 397 -16.37 -17.27 2.41
C ALA A 397 -16.41 -18.21 3.62
N GLY A 398 -17.37 -17.99 4.51
CA GLY A 398 -17.59 -18.78 5.71
C GLY A 398 -16.76 -18.29 6.91
N ARG A 399 -17.48 -17.83 7.94
CA ARG A 399 -16.88 -17.31 9.18
C ARG A 399 -16.66 -18.46 10.14
N SER A 400 -15.41 -18.74 10.43
CA SER A 400 -15.07 -19.72 11.45
C SER A 400 -15.72 -19.34 12.80
N GLY A 401 -16.32 -20.32 13.50
CA GLY A 401 -17.04 -20.09 14.77
C GLY A 401 -18.45 -19.50 14.68
N PHE A 402 -18.86 -18.98 13.52
CA PHE A 402 -20.18 -18.37 13.33
C PHE A 402 -21.03 -19.10 12.30
N ASP A 403 -20.41 -19.55 11.21
CA ASP A 403 -21.10 -20.15 10.08
C ASP A 403 -20.87 -21.67 10.04
N THR A 404 -21.90 -22.41 9.68
CA THR A 404 -21.81 -23.86 9.41
C THR A 404 -21.44 -24.14 7.95
N GLU A 405 -21.60 -23.14 7.08
CA GLU A 405 -21.33 -23.20 5.64
C GLU A 405 -21.02 -21.79 5.14
N GLY A 406 -20.07 -21.65 4.21
CA GLY A 406 -19.82 -20.43 3.46
C GLY A 406 -20.34 -20.56 2.03
N VAL A 407 -20.78 -19.44 1.43
CA VAL A 407 -21.37 -19.45 0.08
C VAL A 407 -20.46 -18.71 -0.90
N VAL A 408 -20.19 -19.32 -2.05
CA VAL A 408 -19.44 -18.72 -3.16
C VAL A 408 -20.34 -18.66 -4.39
N ILE A 409 -20.67 -17.44 -4.82
CA ILE A 409 -21.55 -17.20 -5.96
C ILE A 409 -20.73 -16.62 -7.10
N ALA A 410 -20.81 -17.23 -8.30
CA ALA A 410 -20.30 -16.63 -9.53
C ALA A 410 -21.47 -16.08 -10.35
N GLU A 411 -21.48 -14.78 -10.64
CA GLU A 411 -22.44 -14.19 -11.57
C GLU A 411 -22.19 -14.65 -13.00
N ALA A 412 -23.24 -14.97 -13.73
CA ALA A 412 -23.15 -15.21 -15.17
C ALA A 412 -22.81 -13.92 -15.92
N PRO A 413 -22.19 -13.99 -17.12
CA PRO A 413 -22.01 -12.84 -17.98
C PRO A 413 -23.33 -12.16 -18.33
N GLU A 414 -23.34 -10.84 -18.45
CA GLU A 414 -24.58 -10.05 -18.70
C GLU A 414 -25.40 -10.58 -19.86
N HIS A 415 -24.78 -10.98 -20.97
CA HIS A 415 -25.48 -11.55 -22.12
C HIS A 415 -26.18 -12.88 -21.82
N GLU A 416 -25.65 -13.71 -20.90
CA GLU A 416 -26.30 -14.95 -20.45
C GLU A 416 -27.47 -14.61 -19.53
N ILE A 417 -27.32 -13.68 -18.59
CA ILE A 417 -28.41 -13.22 -17.71
C ILE A 417 -29.59 -12.68 -18.53
N GLU A 418 -29.30 -11.85 -19.54
CA GLU A 418 -30.36 -11.29 -20.39
C GLU A 418 -31.05 -12.36 -21.26
N ASN A 419 -30.29 -13.31 -21.79
CA ASN A 419 -30.83 -14.45 -22.52
C ASN A 419 -31.72 -15.30 -21.62
N HIS A 420 -31.28 -15.59 -20.39
CA HIS A 420 -32.07 -16.31 -19.41
C HIS A 420 -33.37 -15.57 -19.03
N LYS A 421 -33.28 -14.26 -18.78
CA LYS A 421 -34.48 -13.41 -18.52
C LYS A 421 -35.48 -13.47 -19.67
N ALA A 422 -34.98 -13.47 -20.92
CA ALA A 422 -35.82 -13.59 -22.11
C ALA A 422 -36.51 -14.97 -22.23
N GLU A 423 -35.76 -16.04 -21.90
CA GLU A 423 -36.28 -17.42 -21.88
C GLU A 423 -37.33 -17.60 -20.77
N VAL A 424 -37.09 -17.11 -19.58
CA VAL A 424 -38.04 -17.15 -18.46
C VAL A 424 -39.33 -16.38 -18.79
N LYS A 425 -39.23 -15.19 -19.40
CA LYS A 425 -40.38 -14.40 -19.86
C LYS A 425 -41.21 -15.11 -20.94
N ALA A 426 -40.56 -15.96 -21.73
CA ALA A 426 -41.21 -16.75 -22.79
C ALA A 426 -41.60 -18.18 -22.31
N ALA A 427 -41.32 -18.52 -21.04
CA ALA A 427 -41.62 -19.83 -20.48
C ALA A 427 -43.15 -20.09 -20.57
N GLY A 428 -43.53 -21.26 -21.09
CA GLY A 428 -44.91 -21.64 -21.37
C GLY A 428 -45.40 -21.37 -22.82
N ASP A 429 -44.66 -20.64 -23.66
CA ASP A 429 -44.98 -20.33 -25.06
C ASP A 429 -43.90 -20.81 -26.02
N ALA A 430 -44.05 -22.00 -26.57
CA ALA A 430 -43.06 -22.61 -27.50
C ALA A 430 -42.79 -21.77 -28.76
N LYS A 431 -43.79 -20.90 -29.18
CA LYS A 431 -43.61 -20.01 -30.35
C LYS A 431 -42.76 -18.79 -29.98
N LYS A 432 -42.88 -18.27 -28.75
CA LYS A 432 -42.06 -17.16 -28.26
C LYS A 432 -40.63 -17.63 -28.02
N LEU A 433 -40.43 -18.79 -27.40
CA LEU A 433 -39.10 -19.37 -27.20
C LEU A 433 -38.30 -19.53 -28.49
N ARG A 434 -38.92 -19.97 -29.58
CA ARG A 434 -38.27 -20.09 -30.92
C ARG A 434 -37.93 -18.75 -31.58
N LYS A 435 -38.54 -17.65 -31.14
CA LYS A 435 -38.32 -16.30 -31.68
C LYS A 435 -37.31 -15.47 -30.88
N ILE A 436 -36.82 -15.97 -29.74
CA ILE A 436 -35.80 -15.28 -28.93
C ILE A 436 -34.52 -15.19 -29.75
N LYS A 437 -34.08 -13.95 -30.00
CA LYS A 437 -32.78 -13.68 -30.59
C LYS A 437 -31.76 -13.54 -29.44
N LYS A 438 -30.97 -14.57 -29.21
CA LYS A 438 -29.95 -14.58 -28.15
C LYS A 438 -28.93 -13.44 -28.36
N LYS A 439 -28.62 -12.69 -27.29
CA LYS A 439 -27.53 -11.75 -27.28
C LYS A 439 -26.19 -12.51 -27.37
N LYS A 440 -25.29 -12.03 -28.20
CA LYS A 440 -23.92 -12.54 -28.31
C LYS A 440 -23.02 -11.85 -27.30
N PRO A 441 -21.92 -12.49 -26.87
CA PRO A 441 -20.92 -11.81 -26.05
C PRO A 441 -20.35 -10.59 -26.79
N PRO A 442 -19.88 -9.54 -26.07
CA PRO A 442 -19.20 -8.41 -26.66
C PRO A 442 -17.94 -8.83 -27.46
N GLU A 443 -17.52 -7.98 -28.40
CA GLU A 443 -16.23 -8.18 -29.10
C GLU A 443 -15.07 -8.19 -28.09
N ASN A 444 -14.10 -9.09 -28.29
CA ASN A 444 -12.95 -9.32 -27.40
C ASN A 444 -13.30 -9.87 -26.00
N PHE A 445 -14.53 -10.35 -25.79
CA PHE A 445 -14.91 -10.98 -24.54
C PHE A 445 -14.17 -12.32 -24.35
N VAL A 446 -13.40 -12.45 -23.28
CA VAL A 446 -12.81 -13.73 -22.85
C VAL A 446 -13.92 -14.59 -22.27
N ASN A 447 -14.39 -15.56 -23.06
CA ASN A 447 -15.59 -16.34 -22.74
C ASN A 447 -15.40 -17.20 -21.49
N TRP A 448 -16.40 -17.16 -20.60
CA TRP A 448 -16.54 -18.00 -19.42
C TRP A 448 -18.04 -18.27 -19.15
N ASN A 449 -18.33 -19.37 -18.50
CA ASN A 449 -19.68 -19.86 -18.24
C ASN A 449 -19.67 -20.79 -17.02
N GLU A 450 -20.81 -21.42 -16.73
CA GLU A 450 -20.98 -22.38 -15.63
C GLU A 450 -19.95 -23.53 -15.67
N ASP A 451 -19.64 -24.08 -16.86
CA ASP A 451 -18.61 -25.12 -17.00
C ASP A 451 -17.20 -24.59 -16.63
N THR A 452 -16.93 -23.31 -16.87
CA THR A 452 -15.68 -22.67 -16.46
C THR A 452 -15.63 -22.53 -14.94
N PHE A 453 -16.74 -22.14 -14.32
CA PHE A 453 -16.86 -22.06 -12.86
C PHE A 453 -16.67 -23.42 -12.21
N ASN A 454 -17.40 -24.45 -12.65
CA ASN A 454 -17.29 -25.80 -12.10
C ASN A 454 -15.86 -26.36 -12.22
N ARG A 455 -15.17 -26.10 -13.33
CA ARG A 455 -13.76 -26.48 -13.47
C ARG A 455 -12.84 -25.75 -12.50
N LEU A 456 -13.08 -24.49 -12.19
CA LEU A 456 -12.30 -23.75 -11.18
C LEU A 456 -12.55 -24.30 -9.78
N VAL A 457 -13.80 -24.64 -9.45
CA VAL A 457 -14.18 -25.27 -8.17
C VAL A 457 -13.45 -26.58 -7.94
N GLU A 458 -13.36 -27.43 -8.98
CA GLU A 458 -12.74 -28.75 -8.91
C GLU A 458 -11.21 -28.74 -9.08
N SER A 459 -10.64 -27.60 -9.53
CA SER A 459 -9.22 -27.52 -9.84
C SER A 459 -8.35 -27.40 -8.57
N VAL A 460 -7.18 -28.03 -8.62
CA VAL A 460 -6.14 -27.87 -7.58
C VAL A 460 -5.28 -26.65 -7.90
N PRO A 461 -4.80 -25.89 -6.90
CA PRO A 461 -3.86 -24.78 -7.13
C PRO A 461 -2.62 -25.25 -7.91
N GLU A 462 -2.15 -24.38 -8.80
CA GLU A 462 -0.99 -24.65 -9.64
C GLU A 462 0.28 -24.81 -8.77
N LYS A 463 1.22 -25.65 -9.23
CA LYS A 463 2.55 -25.79 -8.61
C LYS A 463 3.23 -24.42 -8.48
N LEU A 464 3.95 -24.22 -7.37
CA LEU A 464 4.75 -23.02 -7.18
C LEU A 464 5.92 -23.00 -8.17
N THR A 465 6.06 -21.87 -8.87
CA THR A 465 7.14 -21.66 -9.83
C THR A 465 8.18 -20.75 -9.18
N PRO A 466 9.45 -21.20 -9.05
CA PRO A 466 10.50 -20.38 -8.46
C PRO A 466 10.79 -19.15 -9.32
N ARG A 467 11.14 -18.05 -8.68
CA ARG A 467 11.41 -16.75 -9.32
C ARG A 467 12.65 -16.12 -8.72
N MET A 468 13.81 -16.45 -9.27
CA MET A 468 15.08 -15.83 -8.88
C MET A 468 15.42 -14.68 -9.83
N ARG A 469 15.95 -13.60 -9.28
CA ARG A 469 16.47 -12.45 -10.03
C ARG A 469 17.80 -12.02 -9.41
N VAL A 470 18.75 -11.63 -10.26
CA VAL A 470 19.97 -10.96 -9.82
C VAL A 470 19.80 -9.46 -10.06
N THR A 471 19.74 -8.70 -8.98
CA THR A 471 19.58 -7.24 -8.98
C THR A 471 20.84 -6.56 -8.45
N HIS A 472 20.96 -5.24 -8.66
CA HIS A 472 22.07 -4.46 -8.10
C HIS A 472 22.04 -4.45 -6.58
N SER A 473 20.83 -4.33 -5.97
CA SER A 473 20.64 -4.39 -4.52
C SER A 473 21.15 -5.71 -3.95
N MET A 474 20.82 -6.82 -4.60
CA MET A 474 21.32 -8.15 -4.21
C MET A 474 22.84 -8.22 -4.24
N VAL A 475 23.46 -7.75 -5.35
CA VAL A 475 24.92 -7.80 -5.49
C VAL A 475 25.59 -6.87 -4.50
N LEU A 476 25.05 -5.68 -4.24
CA LEU A 476 25.61 -4.76 -3.26
C LEU A 476 25.50 -5.32 -1.83
N ALA A 477 24.37 -5.88 -1.45
CA ALA A 477 24.23 -6.55 -0.15
C ALA A 477 25.25 -7.68 0.04
N GLU A 478 25.51 -8.47 -1.01
CA GLU A 478 26.58 -9.49 -0.98
C GLU A 478 27.99 -8.88 -0.92
N VAL A 479 28.20 -7.73 -1.53
CA VAL A 479 29.51 -7.03 -1.48
C VAL A 479 29.76 -6.46 -0.06
N GLU A 480 28.75 -6.03 0.65
CA GLU A 480 28.85 -5.54 2.04
C GLU A 480 29.41 -6.58 3.00
N GLN A 481 29.17 -7.87 2.77
CA GLN A 481 29.80 -8.95 3.56
C GLN A 481 31.33 -9.02 3.37
N GLY A 482 31.88 -8.34 2.35
CA GLY A 482 33.30 -8.42 1.98
C GLY A 482 33.69 -9.74 1.30
N GLY A 483 34.97 -9.92 0.96
CA GLY A 483 35.46 -11.14 0.32
C GLY A 483 34.93 -11.38 -1.10
N ASP A 484 34.79 -12.63 -1.53
CA ASP A 484 34.38 -12.99 -2.88
C ASP A 484 32.84 -13.02 -3.04
N ALA A 485 32.25 -11.83 -3.14
CA ALA A 485 30.80 -11.65 -3.35
C ALA A 485 30.32 -12.32 -4.65
N ARG A 486 31.16 -12.36 -5.71
CA ARG A 486 30.75 -13.00 -6.96
C ARG A 486 30.61 -14.53 -6.81
N ALA A 487 31.49 -15.15 -6.04
CA ALA A 487 31.39 -16.59 -5.73
C ALA A 487 30.12 -16.89 -4.91
N ARG A 488 29.76 -16.08 -3.92
CA ARG A 488 28.53 -16.25 -3.14
C ARG A 488 27.28 -16.08 -3.98
N VAL A 489 27.23 -15.09 -4.85
CA VAL A 489 26.10 -14.94 -5.81
C VAL A 489 25.98 -16.17 -6.70
N GLU A 490 27.12 -16.74 -7.18
CA GLU A 490 27.08 -17.97 -7.97
C GLU A 490 26.58 -19.17 -7.18
N GLU A 491 26.92 -19.29 -5.90
CA GLU A 491 26.42 -20.32 -5.01
C GLU A 491 24.90 -20.22 -4.81
N LEU A 492 24.37 -19.01 -4.56
CA LEU A 492 22.93 -18.77 -4.48
C LEU A 492 22.21 -19.16 -5.78
N ILE A 493 22.80 -18.84 -6.94
CA ILE A 493 22.23 -19.21 -8.24
C ILE A 493 22.28 -20.74 -8.42
N ALA A 494 23.38 -21.37 -8.10
CA ALA A 494 23.57 -22.83 -8.23
C ALA A 494 22.59 -23.61 -7.37
N ASP A 495 22.34 -23.16 -6.16
CA ASP A 495 21.42 -23.78 -5.20
C ASP A 495 19.94 -23.42 -5.44
N SER A 496 19.65 -22.39 -6.25
CA SER A 496 18.29 -21.98 -6.56
C SER A 496 17.47 -23.10 -7.25
N LEU A 497 16.14 -22.97 -7.20
CA LEU A 497 15.20 -23.91 -7.82
C LEU A 497 14.95 -23.67 -9.33
N GLN A 498 15.73 -22.80 -9.95
CA GLN A 498 15.67 -22.53 -11.38
C GLN A 498 16.16 -23.69 -12.24
N THR A 499 15.73 -23.71 -13.50
CA THR A 499 16.26 -24.66 -14.50
C THR A 499 17.73 -24.34 -14.81
N ASP A 500 18.48 -25.31 -15.34
CA ASP A 500 19.89 -25.12 -15.70
C ASP A 500 20.09 -23.98 -16.70
N GLU A 501 19.13 -23.82 -17.65
CA GLU A 501 19.16 -22.72 -18.63
C GLU A 501 18.93 -21.36 -17.95
N GLU A 502 17.99 -21.27 -17.00
CA GLU A 502 17.74 -20.07 -16.23
C GLU A 502 18.95 -19.72 -15.33
N LYS A 503 19.60 -20.71 -14.71
CA LYS A 503 20.82 -20.51 -13.91
C LYS A 503 21.97 -19.92 -14.73
N VAL A 504 22.17 -20.40 -15.96
CA VAL A 504 23.18 -19.83 -16.88
C VAL A 504 22.86 -18.35 -17.19
N ALA A 505 21.58 -18.05 -17.45
CA ALA A 505 21.16 -16.67 -17.71
C ALA A 505 21.33 -15.77 -16.47
N LEU A 506 21.06 -16.27 -15.27
CA LEU A 506 21.26 -15.55 -14.00
C LEU A 506 22.74 -15.32 -13.72
N SER A 507 23.62 -16.28 -13.99
CA SER A 507 25.07 -16.11 -13.83
C SER A 507 25.63 -15.06 -14.80
N GLN A 508 25.19 -15.06 -16.07
CA GLN A 508 25.54 -14.00 -17.01
C GLN A 508 25.05 -12.64 -16.54
N ARG A 509 23.82 -12.60 -15.99
CA ARG A 509 23.26 -11.37 -15.42
C ARG A 509 24.08 -10.88 -14.22
N ALA A 510 24.54 -11.77 -13.34
CA ALA A 510 25.42 -11.41 -12.24
C ALA A 510 26.72 -10.76 -12.75
N ASP A 511 27.37 -11.34 -13.78
CA ASP A 511 28.57 -10.77 -14.39
C ASP A 511 28.32 -9.36 -14.94
N GLU A 512 27.18 -9.13 -15.60
CA GLU A 512 26.79 -7.81 -16.11
C GLU A 512 26.62 -6.81 -14.98
N VAL A 513 25.94 -7.18 -13.89
CA VAL A 513 25.71 -6.33 -12.72
C VAL A 513 27.03 -5.97 -12.04
N PHE A 514 27.90 -6.94 -11.79
CA PHE A 514 29.24 -6.68 -11.23
C PHE A 514 30.07 -5.74 -12.13
N ALA A 515 30.11 -6.01 -13.44
CA ALA A 515 30.82 -5.16 -14.39
C ALA A 515 30.33 -3.71 -14.35
N THR A 516 29.03 -3.54 -14.22
CA THR A 516 28.39 -2.22 -14.13
C THR A 516 28.77 -1.48 -12.87
N LEU A 517 28.64 -2.13 -11.70
CA LEU A 517 28.96 -1.52 -10.41
C LEU A 517 30.45 -1.13 -10.34
N ILE A 518 31.33 -1.95 -10.95
CA ILE A 518 32.76 -1.65 -11.07
C ILE A 518 32.99 -0.48 -12.02
N ALA A 519 32.37 -0.45 -13.19
CA ALA A 519 32.48 0.62 -14.15
C ALA A 519 31.97 1.97 -13.63
N ALA A 520 30.92 1.94 -12.79
CA ALA A 520 30.38 3.11 -12.10
C ALA A 520 31.24 3.55 -10.90
N GLY A 521 32.28 2.80 -10.54
CA GLY A 521 33.13 3.12 -9.38
C GLY A 521 32.45 2.90 -8.03
N VAL A 522 31.30 2.25 -7.99
CA VAL A 522 30.54 1.91 -6.76
C VAL A 522 31.19 0.72 -6.05
N VAL A 523 31.66 -0.26 -6.83
CA VAL A 523 32.33 -1.45 -6.34
C VAL A 523 33.76 -1.51 -6.91
N VAL A 524 34.73 -1.84 -6.07
CA VAL A 524 36.11 -2.14 -6.50
C VAL A 524 36.36 -3.63 -6.35
N LYS A 525 36.95 -4.21 -7.36
CA LYS A 525 37.45 -5.58 -7.36
C LYS A 525 38.93 -5.57 -7.12
N GLU A 526 39.39 -6.31 -6.13
CA GLU A 526 40.82 -6.57 -5.85
C GLU A 526 41.13 -8.06 -6.10
N ASP A 527 42.08 -8.33 -7.01
CA ASP A 527 42.50 -9.70 -7.26
C ASP A 527 43.50 -10.14 -6.16
N LEU A 528 43.20 -11.26 -5.49
CA LEU A 528 43.98 -11.79 -4.38
C LEU A 528 45.15 -12.65 -4.89
N PRO A 529 46.26 -12.75 -4.13
CA PRO A 529 47.46 -13.51 -4.51
C PRO A 529 47.21 -15.02 -4.71
N ASP A 530 46.16 -15.56 -4.13
CA ASP A 530 45.75 -16.97 -4.23
C ASP A 530 44.90 -17.27 -5.47
N GLY A 531 44.63 -16.25 -6.30
CA GLY A 531 43.79 -16.35 -7.49
C GLY A 531 42.32 -16.10 -7.23
N GLY A 532 41.89 -15.74 -6.00
CA GLY A 532 40.53 -15.28 -5.67
C GLY A 532 40.39 -13.79 -5.95
N ALA A 533 39.17 -13.28 -5.74
CA ALA A 533 38.85 -11.86 -5.83
C ALA A 533 38.13 -11.40 -4.57
N SER A 534 38.36 -10.16 -4.19
CA SER A 534 37.59 -9.51 -3.12
C SER A 534 36.92 -8.27 -3.67
N TYR A 535 35.72 -8.00 -3.21
CA TYR A 535 34.89 -6.89 -3.66
C TYR A 535 34.57 -5.99 -2.48
N TYR A 536 34.63 -4.66 -2.69
CA TYR A 536 34.30 -3.66 -1.66
C TYR A 536 33.46 -2.54 -2.25
N VAL A 537 32.58 -1.97 -1.45
CA VAL A 537 31.88 -0.74 -1.77
C VAL A 537 32.80 0.45 -1.51
N THR A 538 32.90 1.39 -2.47
CA THR A 538 33.83 2.53 -2.42
C THR A 538 33.19 3.82 -1.96
N VAL A 539 31.87 3.89 -1.94
CA VAL A 539 31.10 5.07 -1.57
C VAL A 539 30.49 4.83 -0.19
N ASP A 540 30.57 5.81 0.71
CA ASP A 540 29.72 5.81 1.91
C ASP A 540 28.27 5.91 1.44
N LEU A 541 27.66 4.74 1.23
CA LEU A 541 26.23 4.68 0.95
C LEU A 541 25.49 4.97 2.27
N PRO A 542 24.42 5.80 2.27
CA PRO A 542 23.57 5.94 3.45
C PRO A 542 23.16 4.56 3.96
N GLU A 543 23.05 4.36 5.28
CA GLU A 543 22.62 3.07 5.89
C GLU A 543 21.30 2.56 5.31
N ASP A 544 20.47 3.48 4.78
CA ASP A 544 19.20 3.23 4.12
C ASP A 544 19.28 3.32 2.58
N PHE A 545 20.47 3.28 1.98
CA PHE A 545 20.63 3.37 0.53
C PHE A 545 19.97 2.16 -0.15
N ALA A 546 18.70 2.30 -0.41
CA ALA A 546 17.96 1.31 -1.14
C ALA A 546 18.09 1.58 -2.64
N LEU A 547 18.85 0.77 -3.34
CA LEU A 547 18.72 0.59 -4.78
C LEU A 547 17.39 -0.10 -5.10
N ASP A 548 16.31 0.38 -4.47
CA ASP A 548 14.95 -0.12 -4.67
C ASP A 548 14.48 0.06 -6.11
N GLN A 549 15.20 0.92 -6.86
CA GLN A 549 14.88 1.21 -8.24
C GLN A 549 16.04 0.84 -9.17
N PRO A 550 15.77 0.07 -10.22
CA PRO A 550 16.77 -0.39 -11.17
C PRO A 550 17.59 0.73 -11.84
N LEU A 551 17.01 1.94 -11.92
CA LEU A 551 17.62 3.12 -12.56
C LEU A 551 18.27 4.11 -11.58
N SER A 552 18.35 3.80 -10.27
CA SER A 552 19.06 4.67 -9.31
C SER A 552 20.52 4.94 -9.69
N PRO A 553 21.33 3.97 -10.21
CA PRO A 553 22.68 4.26 -10.68
C PRO A 553 22.73 5.21 -11.88
N PHE A 554 21.75 5.11 -12.79
CA PHE A 554 21.60 6.07 -13.88
C PHE A 554 21.26 7.46 -13.35
N LEU A 555 20.36 7.56 -12.39
CA LEU A 555 19.97 8.83 -11.77
C LEU A 555 21.19 9.55 -11.19
N LEU A 556 22.03 8.84 -10.42
CA LEU A 556 23.27 9.42 -9.87
C LEU A 556 24.21 9.95 -10.96
N ALA A 557 24.39 9.19 -12.04
CA ALA A 557 25.20 9.62 -13.18
C ALA A 557 24.59 10.81 -13.95
N ALA A 558 23.27 10.87 -14.06
CA ALA A 558 22.54 11.91 -14.74
C ALA A 558 22.53 13.24 -13.96
N LEU A 559 22.53 13.20 -12.63
CA LEU A 559 22.62 14.41 -11.78
C LEU A 559 23.89 15.21 -12.03
N GLU A 560 24.98 14.59 -12.49
CA GLU A 560 26.21 15.30 -12.85
C GLU A 560 26.07 16.17 -14.12
N LEU A 561 25.00 16.03 -14.88
CA LEU A 561 24.71 16.81 -16.08
C LEU A 561 23.99 18.13 -15.77
N LEU A 562 23.49 18.30 -14.56
CA LEU A 562 22.79 19.52 -14.14
C LEU A 562 23.78 20.55 -13.62
N ASP A 563 23.49 21.83 -13.93
CA ASP A 563 24.20 22.95 -13.37
C ASP A 563 23.58 23.36 -12.03
N PRO A 564 24.32 23.27 -10.90
CA PRO A 564 23.77 23.65 -9.58
C PRO A 564 23.42 25.14 -9.44
N GLU A 565 23.98 26.00 -10.34
CA GLU A 565 23.70 27.45 -10.33
C GLU A 565 22.47 27.80 -11.18
N ASP A 566 21.79 26.80 -11.79
CA ASP A 566 20.56 27.02 -12.58
C ASP A 566 19.39 27.31 -11.61
N ASP A 567 18.60 28.35 -11.94
CA ASP A 567 17.41 28.70 -11.16
C ASP A 567 16.39 27.56 -11.07
N ASP A 568 16.34 26.70 -12.09
CA ASP A 568 15.48 25.51 -12.16
C ASP A 568 16.14 24.22 -11.65
N TYR A 569 17.34 24.30 -11.03
CA TYR A 569 18.08 23.13 -10.59
C TYR A 569 17.25 22.14 -9.78
N ALA A 570 16.56 22.60 -8.74
CA ALA A 570 15.71 21.76 -7.88
C ALA A 570 14.58 21.08 -8.67
N LEU A 571 13.94 21.80 -9.59
CA LEU A 571 12.87 21.25 -10.46
C LEU A 571 13.45 20.25 -11.48
N ASN A 572 14.65 20.48 -11.96
CA ASN A 572 15.34 19.58 -12.89
C ASN A 572 15.75 18.27 -12.19
N VAL A 573 16.24 18.34 -10.94
CA VAL A 573 16.48 17.15 -10.10
C VAL A 573 15.19 16.36 -9.87
N VAL A 574 14.10 17.03 -9.55
CA VAL A 574 12.78 16.40 -9.41
C VAL A 574 12.39 15.69 -10.71
N SER A 575 12.54 16.32 -11.87
CA SER A 575 12.21 15.72 -13.18
C SER A 575 13.05 14.49 -13.48
N MET A 576 14.35 14.51 -13.13
CA MET A 576 15.23 13.34 -13.29
C MET A 576 14.80 12.18 -12.39
N VAL A 577 14.45 12.45 -11.13
CA VAL A 577 13.91 11.44 -10.23
C VAL A 577 12.59 10.89 -10.79
N GLU A 578 11.65 11.75 -11.18
CA GLU A 578 10.36 11.32 -11.74
C GLU A 578 10.53 10.41 -12.97
N ALA A 579 11.52 10.66 -13.82
CA ALA A 579 11.78 9.85 -15.02
C ALA A 579 12.15 8.41 -14.69
N THR A 580 12.70 8.13 -13.51
CA THR A 580 13.05 6.78 -13.05
C THR A 580 11.92 6.02 -12.36
N LEU A 581 10.86 6.73 -11.93
CA LEU A 581 9.73 6.15 -11.20
C LEU A 581 8.73 5.44 -12.13
N GLU A 582 7.92 4.54 -11.56
CA GLU A 582 6.79 3.95 -12.28
C GLU A 582 5.72 4.99 -12.66
N ASP A 583 4.98 4.70 -13.75
CA ASP A 583 3.94 5.61 -14.23
C ASP A 583 2.68 5.56 -13.37
N PRO A 584 2.25 6.65 -12.75
CA PRO A 584 0.92 6.77 -12.17
C PRO A 584 -0.13 6.96 -13.29
N ARG A 585 -0.39 5.89 -14.04
CA ARG A 585 -1.14 5.89 -15.31
C ARG A 585 -2.44 6.70 -15.28
N GLN A 586 -3.18 6.69 -14.16
CA GLN A 586 -4.45 7.41 -14.04
C GLN A 586 -4.22 8.93 -13.94
N VAL A 587 -3.15 9.33 -13.23
CA VAL A 587 -2.76 10.74 -13.10
C VAL A 587 -2.28 11.26 -14.45
N LEU A 588 -1.39 10.54 -15.12
CA LEU A 588 -0.86 10.91 -16.44
C LEU A 588 -1.97 11.03 -17.50
N ARG A 589 -2.94 10.11 -17.52
CA ARG A 589 -4.12 10.21 -18.39
C ARG A 589 -4.96 11.44 -18.10
N ALA A 590 -5.04 11.87 -16.84
CA ALA A 590 -5.76 13.10 -16.50
C ALA A 590 -5.00 14.34 -16.94
N GLN A 591 -3.68 14.39 -16.80
CA GLN A 591 -2.83 15.45 -17.34
C GLN A 591 -2.93 15.51 -18.87
N GLU A 592 -2.82 14.39 -19.57
CA GLU A 592 -2.97 14.29 -21.04
C GLU A 592 -4.32 14.83 -21.50
N ARG A 593 -5.42 14.44 -20.85
CA ARG A 593 -6.75 14.96 -21.18
C ARG A 593 -6.80 16.47 -21.03
N ARG A 594 -6.26 17.01 -19.93
CA ARG A 594 -6.24 18.46 -19.69
C ARG A 594 -5.37 19.19 -20.71
N ALA A 595 -4.22 18.63 -21.07
CA ALA A 595 -3.36 19.19 -22.12
C ALA A 595 -4.08 19.24 -23.48
N ARG A 596 -4.79 18.16 -23.84
CA ARG A 596 -5.61 18.11 -25.05
C ARG A 596 -6.77 19.08 -25.02
N ASP A 597 -7.46 19.22 -23.90
CA ASP A 597 -8.56 20.17 -23.75
C ASP A 597 -8.07 21.63 -23.94
N ARG A 598 -6.90 21.96 -23.35
CA ARG A 598 -6.25 23.28 -23.50
C ARG A 598 -5.84 23.51 -24.94
N ALA A 599 -5.11 22.59 -25.56
CA ALA A 599 -4.68 22.72 -26.96
C ALA A 599 -5.86 22.84 -27.93
N MET A 600 -6.97 22.12 -27.68
CA MET A 600 -8.19 22.23 -28.47
C MET A 600 -8.83 23.61 -28.36
N ALA A 601 -8.82 24.19 -27.14
CA ALA A 601 -9.37 25.54 -26.92
C ALA A 601 -8.50 26.61 -27.61
N GLU A 602 -7.17 26.52 -27.48
CA GLU A 602 -6.22 27.42 -28.12
C GLU A 602 -6.34 27.35 -29.65
N MET A 603 -6.30 26.18 -30.26
CA MET A 603 -6.46 25.99 -31.69
C MET A 603 -7.83 26.50 -32.20
N LYS A 604 -8.86 26.41 -31.34
CA LYS A 604 -10.18 26.94 -31.67
C LYS A 604 -10.19 28.48 -31.67
N MET A 605 -9.48 29.12 -30.75
CA MET A 605 -9.31 30.58 -30.68
C MET A 605 -8.50 31.09 -31.88
N ASP A 606 -7.49 30.34 -32.31
CA ASP A 606 -6.65 30.63 -33.48
C ASP A 606 -7.34 30.37 -34.82
N GLY A 607 -8.58 29.85 -34.79
CA GLY A 607 -9.37 29.63 -36.01
C GLY A 607 -8.92 28.39 -36.82
N VAL A 608 -8.18 27.47 -36.25
CA VAL A 608 -7.76 26.22 -36.94
C VAL A 608 -8.98 25.37 -37.30
N GLU A 609 -9.01 24.83 -38.50
CA GLU A 609 -10.10 23.96 -38.99
C GLU A 609 -10.26 22.69 -38.13
N TYR A 610 -11.49 22.18 -38.01
CA TYR A 610 -11.81 21.10 -37.10
C TYR A 610 -11.05 19.78 -37.40
N GLU A 611 -10.89 19.44 -38.67
CA GLU A 611 -10.15 18.24 -39.09
C GLU A 611 -8.67 18.36 -38.74
N GLU A 612 -8.05 19.49 -38.97
CA GLU A 612 -6.67 19.79 -38.62
C GLU A 612 -6.46 19.80 -37.10
N ARG A 613 -7.42 20.26 -36.30
CA ARG A 613 -7.38 20.17 -34.84
C ARG A 613 -7.36 18.73 -34.37
N LEU A 614 -8.15 17.85 -35.01
CA LEU A 614 -8.17 16.43 -34.66
C LEU A 614 -6.84 15.71 -34.96
N GLU A 615 -6.16 16.12 -36.05
CA GLU A 615 -4.83 15.58 -36.36
C GLU A 615 -3.79 16.06 -35.34
N ARG A 616 -3.72 17.35 -35.05
CA ARG A 616 -2.76 17.94 -34.12
C ARG A 616 -2.97 17.48 -32.66
N ILE A 617 -4.23 17.27 -32.24
CA ILE A 617 -4.54 16.81 -30.87
C ILE A 617 -4.07 15.39 -30.61
N ALA A 618 -3.89 14.56 -31.66
CA ALA A 618 -3.44 13.19 -31.51
C ALA A 618 -2.01 13.11 -30.93
N ASP A 619 -1.18 14.12 -31.25
CA ASP A 619 0.22 14.20 -30.79
C ASP A 619 0.38 14.89 -29.43
N VAL A 620 -0.70 15.50 -28.89
CA VAL A 620 -0.67 16.16 -27.60
C VAL A 620 -0.69 15.13 -26.47
N THR A 621 0.31 15.18 -25.61
CA THR A 621 0.47 14.32 -24.42
C THR A 621 0.76 15.19 -23.18
N TYR A 622 0.99 14.56 -22.04
CA TYR A 622 1.45 15.25 -20.84
C TYR A 622 2.88 15.77 -20.99
N GLU A 623 3.26 16.74 -20.19
CA GLU A 623 4.59 17.37 -20.23
C GLU A 623 5.68 16.38 -19.78
N LYS A 624 6.80 16.41 -20.50
CA LYS A 624 7.97 15.53 -20.26
C LYS A 624 9.24 16.37 -20.17
N PRO A 625 9.46 17.05 -19.06
CA PRO A 625 10.66 17.88 -18.90
C PRO A 625 11.93 17.07 -19.09
N LEU A 626 12.94 17.71 -19.68
CA LEU A 626 14.25 17.12 -19.94
C LEU A 626 14.24 15.85 -20.82
N GLU A 627 13.16 15.52 -21.56
CA GLU A 627 13.06 14.28 -22.35
C GLU A 627 14.28 14.11 -23.27
N ASP A 628 14.64 15.09 -24.08
CA ASP A 628 15.79 15.02 -25.02
C ASP A 628 17.14 14.81 -24.29
N LEU A 629 17.37 15.49 -23.16
CA LEU A 629 18.57 15.35 -22.34
C LEU A 629 18.65 13.96 -21.71
N LEU A 630 17.53 13.52 -21.14
CA LEU A 630 17.43 12.23 -20.46
C LEU A 630 17.59 11.06 -21.43
N ASP A 631 16.96 11.14 -22.61
CA ASP A 631 17.07 10.11 -23.65
C ASP A 631 18.52 10.00 -24.16
N ALA A 632 19.15 11.15 -24.44
CA ALA A 632 20.55 11.16 -24.89
C ALA A 632 21.52 10.65 -23.81
N ALA A 633 21.30 11.04 -22.55
CA ALA A 633 22.09 10.57 -21.42
C ALA A 633 21.89 9.06 -21.19
N PHE A 634 20.67 8.58 -21.32
CA PHE A 634 20.34 7.18 -21.13
C PHE A 634 20.88 6.29 -22.26
N GLU A 635 20.80 6.73 -23.51
CA GLU A 635 21.47 6.02 -24.64
C GLU A 635 22.97 5.87 -24.39
N LYS A 636 23.62 6.96 -23.97
CA LYS A 636 25.03 6.94 -23.66
C LYS A 636 25.36 6.05 -22.45
N TYR A 637 24.54 6.10 -21.42
CA TYR A 637 24.66 5.23 -20.25
C TYR A 637 24.53 3.76 -20.63
N CYS A 638 23.59 3.42 -21.52
CA CYS A 638 23.38 2.06 -22.03
C CYS A 638 24.56 1.52 -22.88
N GLU A 639 25.46 2.38 -23.38
CA GLU A 639 26.69 1.93 -24.06
C GLU A 639 27.66 1.28 -23.06
N GLY A 640 27.76 1.84 -21.86
CA GLY A 640 28.57 1.30 -20.75
C GLY A 640 27.83 0.27 -19.89
N VAL A 641 26.50 0.29 -19.93
CA VAL A 641 25.59 -0.47 -19.07
C VAL A 641 24.48 -1.11 -19.92
N PRO A 642 24.81 -2.17 -20.72
CA PRO A 642 23.89 -2.72 -21.73
C PRO A 642 22.54 -3.20 -21.21
N TRP A 643 22.49 -3.68 -19.97
CA TRP A 643 21.25 -4.16 -19.35
C TRP A 643 20.27 -3.03 -18.99
N ALA A 644 20.74 -1.77 -18.88
CA ALA A 644 19.83 -0.65 -18.66
C ALA A 644 18.78 -0.53 -19.78
N ARG A 645 19.05 -1.10 -20.97
CA ARG A 645 18.08 -1.21 -22.07
C ARG A 645 16.86 -2.08 -21.75
N ASP A 646 16.92 -2.93 -20.73
CA ASP A 646 15.77 -3.71 -20.27
C ASP A 646 14.75 -2.83 -19.54
N PHE A 647 15.14 -1.61 -19.18
CA PHE A 647 14.31 -0.61 -18.53
C PHE A 647 14.06 0.55 -19.48
N CYS A 648 12.90 1.18 -19.32
CA CYS A 648 12.55 2.38 -20.08
C CYS A 648 12.55 3.57 -19.13
N LEU A 649 13.30 4.61 -19.50
CA LEU A 649 13.09 5.92 -18.91
C LEU A 649 11.69 6.41 -19.26
N ARG A 650 11.05 7.07 -18.32
CA ARG A 650 9.67 7.54 -18.44
C ARG A 650 9.56 8.98 -17.99
N PRO A 651 10.07 9.95 -18.79
CA PRO A 651 9.97 11.36 -18.47
C PRO A 651 8.50 11.74 -18.24
N LYS A 652 8.24 12.42 -17.14
CA LYS A 652 6.91 12.87 -16.72
C LYS A 652 7.04 14.00 -15.71
N SER A 653 5.95 14.70 -15.43
CA SER A 653 5.94 15.87 -14.55
C SER A 653 4.72 15.88 -13.62
N VAL A 654 4.61 14.91 -12.72
CA VAL A 654 3.50 14.90 -11.74
C VAL A 654 3.85 15.74 -10.52
N LEU A 655 4.98 15.45 -9.86
CA LEU A 655 5.48 16.22 -8.72
C LEU A 655 5.90 17.63 -9.16
N ARG A 656 6.59 17.74 -10.30
CA ARG A 656 6.97 19.04 -10.87
C ARG A 656 5.74 19.91 -11.16
N ASP A 657 4.68 19.41 -11.82
CA ASP A 657 3.44 20.13 -12.06
C ASP A 657 2.74 20.56 -10.75
N MET A 658 2.83 19.75 -9.69
CA MET A 658 2.36 20.13 -8.35
C MET A 658 3.15 21.34 -7.80
N LEU A 659 4.47 21.29 -7.89
CA LEU A 659 5.36 22.36 -7.41
C LEU A 659 5.18 23.65 -8.24
N GLU A 660 5.20 23.56 -9.56
CA GLU A 660 5.01 24.71 -10.45
C GLU A 660 3.61 25.33 -10.32
N SER A 661 2.60 24.52 -10.06
CA SER A 661 1.24 24.99 -9.80
C SER A 661 0.99 25.39 -8.35
N ALA A 662 1.98 25.23 -7.46
CA ALA A 662 1.84 25.44 -6.02
C ALA A 662 0.60 24.71 -5.43
N ALA A 663 0.27 23.55 -6.02
CA ALA A 663 -0.92 22.81 -5.62
C ALA A 663 -0.58 21.89 -4.45
N ASP A 664 -1.39 21.91 -3.39
CA ASP A 664 -1.39 20.91 -2.36
C ASP A 664 -2.01 19.59 -2.89
N PHE A 665 -1.95 18.54 -2.11
CA PHE A 665 -2.48 17.23 -2.48
C PHE A 665 -3.97 17.30 -2.90
N LYS A 666 -4.78 18.01 -2.13
CA LYS A 666 -6.22 18.16 -2.39
C LYS A 666 -6.50 19.01 -3.62
N GLY A 667 -5.81 20.13 -3.75
CA GLY A 667 -5.93 21.03 -4.89
C GLY A 667 -5.52 20.35 -6.20
N TYR A 668 -4.47 19.52 -6.17
CA TYR A 668 -4.03 18.78 -7.35
C TYR A 668 -5.04 17.71 -7.80
N ILE A 669 -5.62 16.98 -6.85
CA ILE A 669 -6.71 16.03 -7.11
C ILE A 669 -7.90 16.72 -7.76
N GLN A 670 -8.28 17.89 -7.27
CA GLN A 670 -9.38 18.69 -7.84
C GLN A 670 -9.01 19.23 -9.22
N LYS A 671 -7.81 19.79 -9.36
CA LYS A 671 -7.27 20.29 -10.64
C LYS A 671 -7.37 19.25 -11.76
N LEU A 672 -7.05 17.98 -11.46
CA LEU A 672 -7.05 16.88 -12.43
C LEU A 672 -8.37 16.09 -12.48
N GLY A 673 -9.29 16.30 -11.54
CA GLY A 673 -10.53 15.53 -11.45
C GLY A 673 -10.33 14.05 -11.11
N ILE A 674 -9.26 13.71 -10.37
CA ILE A 674 -8.84 12.33 -10.05
C ILE A 674 -9.24 11.87 -8.65
N THR A 675 -10.35 12.34 -8.14
CA THR A 675 -10.85 12.04 -6.78
C THR A 675 -10.95 10.54 -6.46
N ARG A 676 -11.07 9.68 -7.47
CA ARG A 676 -11.15 8.22 -7.30
C ARG A 676 -9.79 7.55 -7.19
N TYR A 677 -8.72 8.27 -7.51
CA TYR A 677 -7.36 7.77 -7.60
C TYR A 677 -6.40 8.46 -6.63
N GLU A 678 -6.94 9.02 -5.54
CA GLU A 678 -6.17 9.70 -4.47
C GLU A 678 -5.03 8.83 -3.94
N GLY A 679 -5.31 7.55 -3.68
CA GLY A 679 -4.28 6.63 -3.20
C GLY A 679 -3.20 6.28 -4.23
N ALA A 680 -3.48 6.40 -5.54
CA ALA A 680 -2.45 6.21 -6.57
C ALA A 680 -1.50 7.42 -6.63
N LEU A 681 -2.03 8.63 -6.48
CA LEU A 681 -1.21 9.85 -6.37
C LEU A 681 -0.36 9.80 -5.10
N LEU A 682 -0.95 9.45 -3.94
CA LEU A 682 -0.20 9.36 -2.69
C LEU A 682 0.96 8.37 -2.77
N ARG A 683 0.73 7.17 -3.32
CA ARG A 683 1.78 6.17 -3.52
C ARG A 683 2.92 6.73 -4.37
N TYR A 684 2.58 7.38 -5.48
CA TYR A 684 3.58 7.99 -6.36
C TYR A 684 4.41 9.06 -5.63
N LEU A 685 3.76 9.93 -4.85
CA LEU A 685 4.44 10.95 -4.05
C LEU A 685 5.32 10.33 -2.96
N SER A 686 4.88 9.24 -2.34
CA SER A 686 5.69 8.50 -1.36
C SER A 686 6.93 7.86 -2.00
N GLU A 687 6.81 7.33 -3.23
CA GLU A 687 7.95 6.81 -3.99
C GLU A 687 8.90 7.94 -4.42
N ALA A 688 8.36 9.08 -4.85
CA ALA A 688 9.16 10.26 -5.19
C ALA A 688 9.91 10.81 -3.98
N PHE A 689 9.24 10.88 -2.82
CA PHE A 689 9.87 11.28 -1.55
C PHE A 689 11.07 10.39 -1.22
N ARG A 690 10.87 9.06 -1.22
CA ARG A 690 11.94 8.10 -0.94
C ARG A 690 13.09 8.21 -1.92
N ALA A 691 12.80 8.35 -3.21
CA ALA A 691 13.85 8.49 -4.22
C ALA A 691 14.65 9.80 -4.06
N LEU A 692 13.99 10.91 -3.76
CA LEU A 692 14.64 12.18 -3.46
C LEU A 692 15.48 12.13 -2.18
N ASP A 693 14.90 11.53 -1.13
CA ASP A 693 15.52 11.50 0.20
C ASP A 693 16.68 10.49 0.29
N ARG A 694 16.58 9.34 -0.39
CA ARG A 694 17.58 8.27 -0.26
C ARG A 694 18.57 8.18 -1.41
N THR A 695 18.19 8.61 -2.62
CA THR A 695 19.04 8.44 -3.81
C THR A 695 19.81 9.72 -4.16
N VAL A 696 19.25 10.91 -3.87
CA VAL A 696 19.96 12.17 -4.16
C VAL A 696 20.94 12.48 -3.03
N PRO A 697 22.27 12.52 -3.29
CA PRO A 697 23.27 12.79 -2.27
C PRO A 697 23.08 14.17 -1.62
N GLU A 698 23.38 14.32 -0.33
CA GLU A 698 23.28 15.59 0.39
C GLU A 698 24.07 16.73 -0.29
N GLY A 699 25.26 16.43 -0.83
CA GLY A 699 26.09 17.40 -1.55
C GLY A 699 25.52 17.90 -2.88
N LYS A 700 24.42 17.30 -3.35
CA LYS A 700 23.66 17.71 -4.56
C LYS A 700 22.31 18.36 -4.21
N ARG A 701 22.01 18.56 -2.92
CA ARG A 701 20.78 19.20 -2.46
C ARG A 701 21.05 20.65 -2.12
N ASP A 702 20.46 21.55 -2.89
CA ASP A 702 20.40 22.97 -2.55
C ASP A 702 19.26 23.25 -1.55
N GLU A 703 19.17 24.46 -1.03
CA GLU A 703 18.14 24.85 -0.06
C GLU A 703 16.71 24.67 -0.62
N ARG A 704 16.51 24.89 -1.92
CA ARG A 704 15.21 24.74 -2.59
C ARG A 704 14.79 23.26 -2.69
N LEU A 705 15.73 22.36 -3.03
CA LEU A 705 15.45 20.93 -3.10
C LEU A 705 15.17 20.34 -1.72
N GLU A 706 15.91 20.78 -0.69
CA GLU A 706 15.61 20.38 0.68
C GLU A 706 14.21 20.85 1.13
N ASP A 707 13.78 22.05 0.73
CA ASP A 707 12.43 22.52 0.97
C ASP A 707 11.39 21.62 0.27
N VAL A 708 11.67 21.17 -0.95
CA VAL A 708 10.80 20.20 -1.67
C VAL A 708 10.73 18.87 -0.93
N VAL A 709 11.85 18.33 -0.47
CA VAL A 709 11.90 17.07 0.28
C VAL A 709 11.12 17.18 1.59
N ALA A 710 11.33 18.27 2.37
CA ALA A 710 10.62 18.52 3.60
C ALA A 710 9.09 18.62 3.37
N TRP A 711 8.68 19.43 2.39
CA TRP A 711 7.27 19.58 2.02
C TRP A 711 6.61 18.27 1.59
N LEU A 712 7.32 17.50 0.73
CA LEU A 712 6.81 16.23 0.23
C LEU A 712 6.70 15.20 1.37
N GLY A 713 7.70 15.15 2.27
CA GLY A 713 7.66 14.33 3.47
C GLY A 713 6.49 14.68 4.38
N LEU A 714 6.19 15.99 4.54
CA LEU A 714 5.03 16.43 5.31
C LEU A 714 3.71 15.96 4.66
N ILE A 715 3.54 16.13 3.34
CA ILE A 715 2.35 15.65 2.63
C ILE A 715 2.18 14.15 2.82
N VAL A 716 3.22 13.37 2.61
CA VAL A 716 3.17 11.90 2.74
C VAL A 716 2.77 11.51 4.15
N ARG A 717 3.37 12.10 5.18
CA ARG A 717 3.05 11.85 6.60
C ARG A 717 1.64 12.29 6.98
N SER A 718 1.21 13.48 6.55
CA SER A 718 -0.12 14.01 6.89
C SER A 718 -1.27 13.19 6.30
N VAL A 719 -1.05 12.56 5.14
CA VAL A 719 -2.05 11.72 4.47
C VAL A 719 -1.96 10.26 4.92
N ASP A 720 -0.81 9.78 5.41
CA ASP A 720 -0.54 8.39 5.83
C ASP A 720 -0.07 8.28 7.30
N SER A 721 -0.56 9.12 8.19
CA SER A 721 -0.26 9.07 9.64
C SER A 721 -0.89 7.86 10.35
N SER A 722 -1.76 7.11 9.67
CA SER A 722 -2.61 6.08 10.28
C SER A 722 -1.86 5.02 11.08
N LEU A 723 -0.62 4.66 10.69
CA LEU A 723 0.18 3.66 11.40
C LEU A 723 0.87 4.23 12.65
N VAL A 724 1.33 5.46 12.57
CA VAL A 724 1.95 6.16 13.71
C VAL A 724 0.89 6.47 14.76
N ASP A 725 -0.28 6.97 14.32
CA ASP A 725 -1.43 7.26 15.19
C ASP A 725 -1.93 6.00 15.90
N GLU A 726 -1.96 4.85 15.21
CA GLU A 726 -2.42 3.59 15.80
C GLU A 726 -1.41 3.03 16.81
N TRP A 727 -0.11 3.21 16.55
CA TRP A 727 0.97 2.87 17.49
C TRP A 727 0.95 3.74 18.75
N GLU A 728 0.78 5.04 18.60
CA GLU A 728 0.70 5.98 19.73
C GLU A 728 -0.56 5.72 20.56
N ASN A 729 -1.69 5.43 19.91
CA ASN A 729 -2.94 5.09 20.59
C ASN A 729 -2.91 3.73 21.31
N ALA A 730 -2.21 2.72 20.76
CA ALA A 730 -2.01 1.43 21.43
C ALA A 730 -1.14 1.59 22.70
N GLY A 731 -0.22 2.57 22.72
CA GLY A 731 0.54 2.94 23.90
C GLY A 731 -0.27 3.74 24.94
N ALA A 732 -1.20 4.58 24.49
CA ALA A 732 -2.01 5.44 25.36
C ALA A 732 -3.11 4.67 26.13
N ALA A 733 -3.51 3.49 25.66
CA ALA A 733 -4.49 2.64 26.36
C ALA A 733 -3.95 2.05 27.67
N LEU A 734 -2.63 2.13 27.92
CA LEU A 734 -1.97 1.53 29.08
C LEU A 734 -1.58 2.53 30.17
N ASP A 735 -1.32 3.80 29.86
CA ASP A 735 -1.00 4.81 30.91
C ASP A 735 -0.94 6.24 30.34
N ALA A 736 -1.99 6.95 30.06
CA ALA A 736 -1.95 8.41 30.06
C ALA A 736 -3.22 9.09 29.54
N ALA A 737 -3.40 10.33 29.95
CA ALA A 737 -4.28 11.33 29.38
C ALA A 737 -4.10 11.43 27.84
N PRO A 738 -5.15 11.82 27.09
CA PRO A 738 -5.02 11.98 25.64
C PRO A 738 -3.81 12.87 25.33
N PRO A 739 -3.02 12.53 24.27
CA PRO A 739 -1.87 13.34 23.90
C PRO A 739 -2.29 14.79 23.70
N SER A 740 -1.45 15.70 24.19
CA SER A 740 -1.68 17.12 23.97
C SER A 740 -1.57 17.44 22.48
N PRO A 741 -2.25 18.47 21.98
CA PRO A 741 -2.15 18.90 20.59
C PRO A 741 -0.71 19.14 20.10
N GLU A 742 0.25 19.33 21.00
CA GLU A 742 1.67 19.56 20.73
C GLU A 742 2.45 18.33 20.23
N ASP A 743 1.87 17.14 20.33
CA ASP A 743 2.56 15.87 20.01
C ASP A 743 2.37 15.38 18.56
N GLU A 744 1.64 16.08 17.70
CA GLU A 744 1.36 15.66 16.33
C GLU A 744 2.38 16.15 15.27
N PRO A 745 2.66 15.34 14.20
CA PRO A 745 3.83 15.52 13.31
C PRO A 745 3.88 16.82 12.48
N VAL A 746 2.72 17.41 12.14
CA VAL A 746 2.65 18.57 11.22
C VAL A 746 3.26 19.83 11.80
N VAL A 747 3.02 20.11 13.07
CA VAL A 747 3.50 21.32 13.74
C VAL A 747 4.97 21.20 14.16
N ARG A 748 5.50 20.00 14.33
CA ARG A 748 6.92 19.74 14.64
C ARG A 748 7.86 19.97 13.47
N ASP A 749 7.40 19.76 12.24
CA ASP A 749 8.19 19.99 11.03
C ASP A 749 8.05 21.45 10.57
N ARG A 750 8.73 22.34 11.26
CA ARG A 750 8.68 23.80 10.98
C ARG A 750 9.03 24.12 9.54
N ARG A 751 10.02 23.44 8.96
CA ARG A 751 10.44 23.67 7.58
C ARG A 751 9.34 23.24 6.60
N GLY A 752 8.81 22.04 6.75
CA GLY A 752 7.71 21.54 5.92
C GLY A 752 6.45 22.38 6.04
N LEU A 753 6.08 22.79 7.27
CA LEU A 753 4.92 23.67 7.51
C LEU A 753 5.11 25.06 6.87
N THR A 754 6.28 25.66 6.99
CA THR A 754 6.59 26.96 6.33
C THR A 754 6.43 26.84 4.81
N VAL A 755 6.93 25.75 4.19
CA VAL A 755 6.78 25.52 2.76
C VAL A 755 5.33 25.28 2.37
N LEU A 756 4.58 24.55 3.21
CA LEU A 756 3.15 24.31 3.00
C LEU A 756 2.35 25.63 3.00
N VAL A 757 2.59 26.50 3.98
CA VAL A 757 1.97 27.83 4.09
C VAL A 757 2.34 28.69 2.88
N ARG A 758 3.64 28.76 2.53
CA ARG A 758 4.13 29.50 1.34
C ARG A 758 3.44 29.04 0.07
N ASN A 759 3.37 27.75 -0.18
CA ASN A 759 2.73 27.20 -1.37
C ASN A 759 1.22 27.48 -1.40
N ALA A 760 0.55 27.37 -0.25
CA ALA A 760 -0.85 27.70 -0.14
C ALA A 760 -1.12 29.17 -0.48
N LEU A 761 -0.33 30.12 0.00
CA LEU A 761 -0.49 31.55 -0.30
C LEU A 761 -0.04 31.88 -1.72
N PHE A 762 1.08 31.31 -2.19
CA PHE A 762 1.57 31.56 -3.55
C PHE A 762 0.61 31.04 -4.62
N SER A 763 -0.18 29.99 -4.35
CA SER A 763 -1.24 29.54 -5.26
C SER A 763 -2.28 30.65 -5.53
N ARG A 764 -2.54 31.53 -4.55
CA ARG A 764 -3.44 32.69 -4.66
C ARG A 764 -2.79 33.79 -5.49
N VAL A 765 -1.51 34.10 -5.20
CA VAL A 765 -0.74 35.08 -6.00
C VAL A 765 -0.75 34.69 -7.48
N ARG A 766 -0.55 33.42 -7.78
CA ARG A 766 -0.58 32.92 -9.15
C ARG A 766 -1.97 33.02 -9.81
N ALA A 767 -3.03 32.68 -9.07
CA ALA A 767 -4.39 32.84 -9.59
C ALA A 767 -4.72 34.32 -9.84
N ALA A 768 -4.26 35.23 -8.97
CA ALA A 768 -4.38 36.69 -9.14
C ALA A 768 -3.62 37.18 -10.38
N ALA A 769 -2.37 36.68 -10.60
CA ALA A 769 -1.61 37.03 -11.81
C ALA A 769 -2.32 36.56 -13.10
N HIS A 770 -3.04 35.43 -13.05
CA HIS A 770 -3.83 34.95 -14.19
C HIS A 770 -5.24 35.54 -14.28
N ARG A 771 -5.56 36.48 -13.42
CA ARG A 771 -6.88 37.15 -13.33
C ARG A 771 -8.04 36.19 -13.13
N ASP A 772 -7.79 35.05 -12.45
CA ASP A 772 -8.80 34.00 -12.19
C ASP A 772 -9.49 34.21 -10.85
N VAL A 773 -10.32 35.26 -10.80
CA VAL A 773 -11.06 35.67 -9.60
C VAL A 773 -12.06 34.59 -9.14
N ALA A 774 -12.59 33.80 -10.08
CA ALA A 774 -13.51 32.72 -9.73
C ALA A 774 -12.82 31.62 -8.90
N THR A 775 -11.66 31.17 -9.37
CA THR A 775 -10.84 30.20 -8.62
C THR A 775 -10.40 30.75 -7.27
N LEU A 776 -9.98 32.01 -7.19
CA LEU A 776 -9.64 32.68 -5.92
C LEU A 776 -10.82 32.69 -4.95
N GLY A 777 -12.02 33.02 -5.44
CA GLY A 777 -13.23 33.00 -4.63
C GLY A 777 -13.60 31.61 -4.12
N GLU A 778 -13.42 30.56 -4.92
CA GLU A 778 -13.64 29.18 -4.51
C GLU A 778 -12.61 28.72 -3.46
N MET A 779 -11.35 29.15 -3.60
CA MET A 779 -10.26 28.79 -2.65
C MET A 779 -10.47 29.39 -1.27
N ASP A 780 -10.99 30.63 -1.19
CA ASP A 780 -11.00 31.41 0.06
C ASP A 780 -12.40 31.70 0.61
N ALA A 781 -13.44 31.12 0.01
CA ALA A 781 -14.81 31.22 0.50
C ALA A 781 -14.97 30.78 1.96
N ASP A 782 -14.27 29.73 2.34
CA ASP A 782 -14.31 29.16 3.70
C ASP A 782 -13.65 30.12 4.73
N TRP A 783 -12.76 31.02 4.26
CA TRP A 783 -12.07 32.02 5.08
C TRP A 783 -12.80 33.38 5.09
N GLY A 784 -13.99 33.44 4.45
CA GLY A 784 -14.79 34.65 4.38
C GLY A 784 -14.37 35.64 3.28
N PHE A 785 -13.46 35.24 2.38
CA PHE A 785 -12.95 36.06 1.29
C PHE A 785 -13.35 35.46 -0.08
N GLY A 786 -14.62 35.54 -0.41
CA GLY A 786 -15.18 34.96 -1.61
C GLY A 786 -14.93 35.78 -2.90
N GLU A 787 -15.45 35.29 -4.04
CA GLU A 787 -15.25 35.84 -5.40
C GLU A 787 -15.46 37.38 -5.47
N ARG A 788 -16.47 37.89 -4.79
CA ARG A 788 -16.75 39.33 -4.80
C ARG A 788 -15.68 40.18 -4.09
N ALA A 789 -15.13 39.66 -3.00
CA ALA A 789 -14.06 40.34 -2.25
C ALA A 789 -12.77 40.30 -3.07
N TRP A 790 -12.47 39.17 -3.70
CA TRP A 790 -11.34 39.06 -4.60
C TRP A 790 -11.45 39.94 -5.82
N ALA A 791 -12.65 40.11 -6.41
CA ALA A 791 -12.85 41.03 -7.53
C ALA A 791 -12.50 42.49 -7.17
N VAL A 792 -12.85 42.92 -5.97
CA VAL A 792 -12.52 44.28 -5.50
C VAL A 792 -10.99 44.40 -5.27
N ALA A 793 -10.38 43.49 -4.55
CA ALA A 793 -8.95 43.55 -4.28
C ALA A 793 -8.11 43.45 -5.57
N HIS A 794 -8.56 42.65 -6.53
CA HIS A 794 -7.94 42.51 -7.86
C HIS A 794 -8.02 43.80 -8.65
N ASP A 795 -9.21 44.45 -8.68
CA ASP A 795 -9.37 45.74 -9.36
C ASP A 795 -8.49 46.83 -8.70
N GLU A 796 -8.40 46.90 -7.40
CA GLU A 796 -7.54 47.82 -6.65
C GLU A 796 -6.05 47.60 -6.99
N PHE A 797 -5.58 46.36 -7.09
CA PHE A 797 -4.21 46.06 -7.49
C PHE A 797 -3.93 46.53 -8.93
N TYR A 798 -4.74 46.10 -9.90
CA TYR A 798 -4.52 46.46 -11.33
C TYR A 798 -4.84 47.89 -11.68
N ASP A 799 -5.47 48.66 -10.80
CA ASP A 799 -5.60 50.13 -10.94
C ASP A 799 -4.28 50.85 -10.58
N ALA A 800 -3.43 50.21 -9.75
CA ALA A 800 -2.15 50.80 -9.30
C ALA A 800 -0.93 50.19 -10.02
N HIS A 801 -0.96 48.86 -10.32
CA HIS A 801 0.15 48.11 -10.88
C HIS A 801 -0.21 47.47 -12.24
N GLU A 802 0.79 47.27 -13.09
CA GLU A 802 0.57 46.70 -14.43
C GLU A 802 0.39 45.19 -14.41
N GLU A 803 1.25 44.45 -13.63
CA GLU A 803 1.23 42.99 -13.57
C GLU A 803 1.80 42.43 -12.26
N VAL A 804 1.44 41.17 -11.95
CA VAL A 804 2.02 40.37 -10.87
C VAL A 804 3.09 39.45 -11.47
N LEU A 805 4.33 39.58 -11.02
CA LEU A 805 5.43 38.73 -11.44
C LEU A 805 5.41 37.37 -10.75
N LEU A 806 5.70 36.32 -11.51
CA LEU A 806 5.73 34.94 -11.03
C LEU A 806 7.14 34.29 -11.11
N ASP A 807 8.16 35.12 -11.04
CA ASP A 807 9.56 34.71 -11.13
C ASP A 807 10.06 33.99 -9.85
N ALA A 808 11.35 33.68 -9.84
CA ALA A 808 11.97 33.00 -8.72
C ALA A 808 11.96 33.85 -7.43
N ASP A 809 12.06 35.18 -7.59
CA ASP A 809 12.06 36.11 -6.47
C ASP A 809 10.71 36.18 -5.78
N ALA A 810 9.60 36.13 -6.51
CA ALA A 810 8.24 36.09 -5.97
C ALA A 810 7.98 34.93 -5.00
N ARG A 811 8.76 33.85 -5.10
CA ARG A 811 8.71 32.68 -4.18
C ARG A 811 9.75 32.73 -3.06
N SER A 812 10.60 33.75 -3.07
CA SER A 812 11.67 33.87 -2.06
C SER A 812 11.13 34.22 -0.68
N LYS A 813 11.96 34.01 0.33
CA LYS A 813 11.68 34.41 1.72
C LYS A 813 11.46 35.92 1.89
N ALA A 814 11.88 36.73 0.93
CA ALA A 814 11.70 38.18 0.95
C ALA A 814 10.21 38.59 0.77
N TYR A 815 9.43 37.77 0.07
CA TYR A 815 8.02 38.04 -0.21
C TYR A 815 7.05 37.26 0.72
N LEU A 816 7.57 36.44 1.63
CA LEU A 816 6.77 35.77 2.67
C LEU A 816 7.30 36.18 4.06
N VAL A 817 6.58 37.03 4.74
CA VAL A 817 6.88 37.43 6.11
C VAL A 817 6.11 36.54 7.07
N LEU A 818 6.85 35.86 7.94
CA LEU A 818 6.31 34.96 8.95
C LEU A 818 6.63 35.50 10.34
N ASP A 819 5.62 35.71 11.19
CA ASP A 819 5.76 36.09 12.58
C ASP A 819 5.20 34.99 13.49
N GLU A 820 6.09 34.37 14.24
CA GLU A 820 5.82 33.24 15.15
C GLU A 820 5.65 33.68 16.60
N SER A 821 5.54 35.00 16.85
CA SER A 821 5.54 35.56 18.23
C SER A 821 4.38 35.05 19.09
N ASP A 822 3.28 34.66 18.50
CA ASP A 822 2.08 34.17 19.17
C ASP A 822 1.93 32.64 19.11
N GLU A 823 2.95 31.91 18.65
CA GLU A 823 2.93 30.46 18.58
C GLU A 823 2.70 29.80 19.96
N GLU A 824 3.49 30.17 20.97
CA GLU A 824 3.36 29.60 22.33
C GLU A 824 2.09 30.06 23.06
N SER A 825 1.61 31.28 22.75
CA SER A 825 0.52 31.92 23.50
C SER A 825 -0.86 31.62 22.92
N ALA A 826 -0.98 31.53 21.57
CA ALA A 826 -2.24 31.43 20.88
C ALA A 826 -2.26 30.31 19.83
N HIS A 827 -1.17 29.57 19.60
CA HIS A 827 -1.00 28.56 18.55
C HIS A 827 -1.31 29.10 17.15
N VAL A 828 -0.79 30.31 16.87
CA VAL A 828 -1.04 31.05 15.63
C VAL A 828 0.27 31.57 15.05
N TRP A 829 0.43 31.47 13.75
CA TRP A 829 1.43 32.19 12.97
C TRP A 829 0.77 33.34 12.22
N HIS A 830 1.33 34.55 12.31
CA HIS A 830 0.90 35.67 11.49
C HIS A 830 1.71 35.69 10.20
N VAL A 831 1.03 35.64 9.07
CA VAL A 831 1.69 35.47 7.76
C VAL A 831 1.26 36.56 6.81
N ARG A 832 2.24 37.12 6.07
CA ARG A 832 1.99 38.09 5.01
C ARG A 832 2.72 37.66 3.74
N GLN A 833 1.98 37.38 2.67
CA GLN A 833 2.51 37.10 1.34
C GLN A 833 2.39 38.36 0.50
N ILE A 834 3.52 38.94 0.15
CA ILE A 834 3.62 40.16 -0.66
C ILE A 834 3.53 39.76 -2.13
N PHE A 835 2.86 40.59 -2.94
CA PHE A 835 2.85 40.46 -4.39
C PHE A 835 4.10 41.11 -4.97
N HIS A 836 4.77 40.39 -5.89
CA HIS A 836 5.90 40.95 -6.63
C HIS A 836 5.32 41.65 -7.87
N ASP A 837 5.34 42.97 -7.86
CA ASP A 837 4.87 43.85 -8.95
C ASP A 837 6.02 44.25 -9.87
N ALA A 838 5.69 44.64 -11.10
CA ALA A 838 6.67 45.04 -12.10
C ALA A 838 7.36 46.37 -11.77
N GLU A 839 6.73 47.21 -10.94
CA GLU A 839 7.21 48.52 -10.53
C GLU A 839 8.23 48.38 -9.35
N GLY A 840 8.15 47.28 -8.59
CA GLY A 840 9.02 47.01 -7.46
C GLY A 840 8.60 47.71 -6.17
N ASP A 841 7.34 48.15 -6.07
CA ASP A 841 6.80 48.82 -4.90
C ASP A 841 6.53 47.86 -3.74
N SER A 842 6.13 46.60 -4.05
CA SER A 842 5.91 45.51 -3.10
C SER A 842 4.97 45.87 -1.92
N ASP A 843 3.96 46.68 -2.24
CA ASP A 843 3.06 47.29 -1.27
C ASP A 843 1.69 46.62 -1.15
N PHE A 844 1.42 45.57 -1.97
CA PHE A 844 0.17 44.82 -1.94
C PHE A 844 0.40 43.39 -1.42
N ALA A 845 -0.46 42.91 -0.54
CA ALA A 845 -0.25 41.63 0.14
C ALA A 845 -1.54 40.91 0.52
N ILE A 846 -1.41 39.58 0.75
CA ILE A 846 -2.33 38.74 1.51
C ILE A 846 -1.82 38.70 2.94
N ALA A 847 -2.60 39.14 3.92
CA ALA A 847 -2.30 39.03 5.35
C ALA A 847 -3.32 38.09 6.01
N THR A 848 -2.81 37.10 6.73
CA THR A 848 -3.65 36.08 7.35
C THR A 848 -2.97 35.48 8.58
N ASP A 849 -3.75 34.86 9.44
CA ASP A 849 -3.27 34.03 10.54
C ASP A 849 -3.37 32.55 10.11
N VAL A 850 -2.36 31.76 10.43
CA VAL A 850 -2.38 30.30 10.32
C VAL A 850 -2.75 29.75 11.70
N ASP A 851 -3.92 29.14 11.79
CA ASP A 851 -4.36 28.42 12.98
C ASP A 851 -3.66 27.04 13.02
N LEU A 852 -2.67 26.89 13.91
CA LEU A 852 -1.86 25.70 14.01
C LEU A 852 -2.67 24.49 14.48
N ASP A 853 -3.59 24.67 15.42
CA ASP A 853 -4.44 23.60 15.94
C ASP A 853 -5.40 23.10 14.86
N ALA A 854 -6.01 24.03 14.14
CA ALA A 854 -6.92 23.68 13.04
C ALA A 854 -6.17 23.10 11.82
N THR A 855 -4.97 23.59 11.51
CA THR A 855 -4.08 23.07 10.48
C THR A 855 -3.64 21.65 10.82
N GLN A 856 -3.28 21.40 12.06
CA GLN A 856 -2.95 20.08 12.57
C GLN A 856 -4.15 19.12 12.53
N ALA A 857 -5.32 19.61 12.87
CA ALA A 857 -6.56 18.86 12.81
C ALA A 857 -7.10 18.66 11.39
N GLY A 858 -6.57 19.39 10.38
CA GLY A 858 -7.02 19.41 8.99
C GLY A 858 -6.08 18.66 8.02
N ASP A 859 -6.44 18.61 6.74
CA ASP A 859 -5.60 18.05 5.65
C ASP A 859 -4.90 19.17 4.86
N GLY A 860 -4.71 20.34 5.42
CA GLY A 860 -4.08 21.49 4.79
C GLY A 860 -4.06 22.71 5.70
N VAL A 861 -3.42 23.80 5.28
CA VAL A 861 -3.33 25.04 6.03
C VAL A 861 -4.71 25.62 6.27
N VAL A 862 -5.01 25.97 7.51
CA VAL A 862 -6.26 26.63 7.90
C VAL A 862 -5.94 28.10 8.20
N PHE A 863 -6.55 28.99 7.43
CA PHE A 863 -6.39 30.43 7.57
C PHE A 863 -7.50 31.05 8.41
N ALA A 864 -7.12 32.08 9.18
CA ALA A 864 -8.03 32.93 9.95
C ALA A 864 -7.69 34.40 9.68
N ASN A 865 -8.61 35.31 9.97
CA ASN A 865 -8.39 36.75 9.81
C ASN A 865 -7.85 37.15 8.43
N TYR A 866 -8.35 36.50 7.37
CA TYR A 866 -7.86 36.60 6.00
C TYR A 866 -8.19 37.98 5.39
N ARG A 867 -7.19 38.69 4.89
CA ARG A 867 -7.31 40.02 4.29
C ARG A 867 -6.39 40.15 3.10
N VAL A 868 -6.81 40.93 2.08
CA VAL A 868 -6.00 41.22 0.88
C VAL A 868 -6.14 42.72 0.60
N GLY A 869 -5.03 43.36 0.32
CA GLY A 869 -5.02 44.80 0.03
C GLY A 869 -3.64 45.44 0.15
N PHE A 870 -3.57 46.74 0.09
CA PHE A 870 -2.34 47.52 0.30
C PHE A 870 -1.85 47.43 1.76
N ALA A 871 -0.54 47.45 1.92
CA ALA A 871 0.10 47.32 3.25
C ALA A 871 -0.40 48.36 4.27
N GLU A 872 -0.70 49.58 3.79
CA GLU A 872 -1.26 50.65 4.61
C GLU A 872 -2.63 50.30 5.22
N ASP A 873 -3.48 49.53 4.47
CA ASP A 873 -4.82 49.13 4.90
C ASP A 873 -4.82 47.84 5.74
N LEU A 874 -3.77 47.05 5.62
CA LEU A 874 -3.63 45.79 6.37
C LEU A 874 -3.18 46.01 7.83
N GLY A 875 -2.63 47.20 8.15
CA GLY A 875 -2.18 47.61 9.49
C GLY A 875 -0.85 46.97 9.85
N GLU A 876 0.19 47.77 10.02
CA GLU A 876 1.43 47.32 10.70
C GLU A 876 1.21 47.05 12.17
#